data_781e08ac284dd10cf320dcd68bb0c145
#
_entry.id   781e08ac284dd10cf320dcd68bb0c145
#
_cell.length_a   1.000
_cell.length_b   1.000
_cell.length_c   1.000
_cell.angle_alpha   90.00
_cell.angle_beta   90.00
_cell.angle_gamma   90.00
#
_symmetry.space_group_name_H-M   'P 1'
#
loop_
_entity.id
_entity.type
_entity.pdbx_description
1 polymer ?
#
loop_
_entity_poly.entity_id
_entity_poly.type
_entity_poly.pdbx_seq_one_letter_code
_entity_poly.pdbx_strand_id
1 'polypeptide(L)'
;MTEYVGQTGIIQNPLPPAVGMEFESYEDVYYFYNCYAKEQGFGVRVSNTWYRKSKERYRGKLSCSSAGFKKKSEANRPRPETRTGCPAMIKFRLMETKRWRIIEVELEHNHLISPTSGKFYKSHKTLGLGTKRPLQSDVAEEVQTIRLFRTVIIDADGDGNADVDEGEFGNNVDHSNQLRFKEGDAQAVHNYFCSSQLMNPNFFYSIDLNEKGCLRNVFWADARSRVAYGYFGDVVAIDTTCLTFKYEVPLVSFIGVNHHGHRVLLGCGLVASETIESYIWLFRAWLTCMLGRPPQTIITAQCRTLQASVADVFPRASHCLCLSLIMQKIPEKLGGLLEFEAIKVALSRAVYYSLRADEFEATWEDMIQHFGIRDHKWLQALYEDRKRWVPAYLKDIFLAGMFPNQQNEVVTPFFDGYLHRHTPLKEFFDKYDQALRTSQQEEALADLESRNSRFVLKPRCYFEFQLEKLYTNDIFKKFQREVEGIYSCFSTRQIHADGRIVTYMVKEHVEVEENRRETRDYEVSFDTSEMEVFCVCGLFNFKGYLCRHALTVLNQNGMEEIPPQYILSRWRKDTKRTYVLDHGCSGIDINNPVHRYDHLYRCVVQVVEEARKSQDRYKDAIQALDEILNKVHLIEDHPV
;
A
#
# COMPACT_ATOMS: atom_id res chain seq x y z
N MET A 1 9.05 -13.29 31.03
CA MET A 1 8.69 -13.18 29.61
C MET A 1 9.23 -11.86 29.14
N THR A 2 10.34 -11.90 28.46
CA THR A 2 11.10 -10.75 27.95
C THR A 2 10.71 -10.57 26.49
N GLU A 3 9.83 -9.61 26.22
CA GLU A 3 9.56 -9.21 24.84
C GLU A 3 10.61 -8.18 24.39
N TYR A 4 11.20 -8.50 23.28
CA TYR A 4 12.17 -7.74 22.53
C TYR A 4 11.55 -6.44 22.03
N VAL A 5 12.07 -5.29 22.48
CA VAL A 5 11.92 -4.03 21.78
C VAL A 5 13.26 -3.74 21.11
N GLY A 6 13.40 -4.21 19.91
CA GLY A 6 14.48 -3.83 19.00
C GLY A 6 13.85 -3.31 17.73
N GLN A 7 14.00 -2.04 17.48
CA GLN A 7 14.24 -1.32 16.24
C GLN A 7 13.53 0.04 16.24
N THR A 8 14.30 1.05 15.93
CA THR A 8 13.99 2.45 15.66
C THR A 8 12.70 2.64 14.84
N GLY A 9 11.56 2.70 15.55
CA GLY A 9 10.28 3.14 15.04
C GLY A 9 9.96 4.50 15.65
N ILE A 10 9.58 5.45 14.85
CA ILE A 10 9.05 6.75 15.25
C ILE A 10 7.96 6.52 16.27
N ILE A 11 8.21 6.95 17.50
CA ILE A 11 7.27 6.84 18.61
C ILE A 11 6.15 7.85 18.35
N GLN A 12 5.02 7.37 17.87
CA GLN A 12 3.75 8.10 17.96
C GLN A 12 3.27 7.98 19.41
N ASN A 13 3.20 9.10 20.11
CA ASN A 13 2.98 9.25 21.57
C ASN A 13 4.01 8.46 22.39
N PRO A 14 5.09 9.12 22.85
CA PRO A 14 6.05 8.44 23.69
C PRO A 14 5.32 7.96 24.95
N LEU A 15 5.35 6.64 25.16
CA LEU A 15 4.95 6.04 26.42
C LEU A 15 5.61 6.82 27.57
N PRO A 16 4.93 7.02 28.69
CA PRO A 16 5.56 7.66 29.84
C PRO A 16 6.84 6.92 30.21
N PRO A 17 7.92 7.64 30.55
CA PRO A 17 9.17 7.02 30.94
C PRO A 17 8.96 6.03 32.08
N ALA A 18 9.49 4.83 31.95
CA ALA A 18 9.41 3.79 32.96
C ALA A 18 10.80 3.20 33.27
N VAL A 19 10.97 2.81 34.53
CA VAL A 19 12.19 2.08 34.96
C VAL A 19 12.27 0.77 34.19
N GLY A 20 13.47 0.48 33.62
CA GLY A 20 13.73 -0.73 32.86
C GLY A 20 13.70 -0.54 31.35
N MET A 21 13.22 0.60 30.83
CA MET A 21 13.29 0.90 29.38
C MET A 21 14.74 0.96 28.91
N GLU A 22 15.01 0.32 27.76
CA GLU A 22 16.37 0.22 27.18
C GLU A 22 16.45 0.91 25.82
N PHE A 23 17.58 1.57 25.60
CA PHE A 23 17.90 2.34 24.40
C PHE A 23 19.30 1.98 23.90
N GLU A 24 19.54 2.18 22.63
CA GLU A 24 20.82 1.85 22.00
C GLU A 24 21.90 2.92 22.30
N SER A 25 21.51 4.19 22.37
CA SER A 25 22.42 5.30 22.62
C SER A 25 21.97 6.23 23.75
N TYR A 26 22.89 7.08 24.25
CA TYR A 26 22.58 8.17 25.17
C TYR A 26 21.64 9.18 24.53
N GLU A 27 21.83 9.40 23.26
CA GLU A 27 21.09 10.34 22.43
C GLU A 27 19.62 9.89 22.28
N ASP A 28 19.36 8.59 22.16
CA ASP A 28 18.00 8.03 22.08
C ASP A 28 17.23 8.24 23.39
N VAL A 29 17.89 8.08 24.55
CA VAL A 29 17.27 8.39 25.84
C VAL A 29 16.92 9.88 25.93
N TYR A 30 17.83 10.75 25.49
CA TYR A 30 17.60 12.20 25.49
C TYR A 30 16.46 12.58 24.57
N TYR A 31 16.43 12.03 23.37
CA TYR A 31 15.38 12.26 22.37
C TYR A 31 14.02 11.80 22.89
N PHE A 32 13.93 10.57 23.36
CA PHE A 32 12.73 10.00 23.93
C PHE A 32 12.14 10.88 25.05
N TYR A 33 12.97 11.26 26.03
CA TYR A 33 12.50 12.09 27.15
C TYR A 33 12.13 13.49 26.72
N ASN A 34 12.78 14.03 25.70
CA ASN A 34 12.47 15.35 25.16
C ASN A 34 11.16 15.36 24.34
N CYS A 35 10.85 14.28 23.61
CA CYS A 35 9.57 14.09 22.94
C CYS A 35 8.43 13.98 23.96
N TYR A 36 8.61 13.16 25.00
CA TYR A 36 7.66 13.06 26.09
C TYR A 36 7.40 14.42 26.76
N ALA A 37 8.48 15.16 27.08
CA ALA A 37 8.37 16.47 27.71
C ALA A 37 7.68 17.51 26.83
N LYS A 38 7.85 17.44 25.51
CA LYS A 38 7.17 18.32 24.55
C LYS A 38 5.67 18.10 24.57
N GLU A 39 5.22 16.86 24.61
CA GLU A 39 3.80 16.52 24.69
C GLU A 39 3.20 16.91 26.02
N GLN A 40 3.90 16.65 27.14
CA GLN A 40 3.45 17.05 28.46
C GLN A 40 3.57 18.57 28.72
N GLY A 41 4.27 19.31 27.85
CA GLY A 41 4.37 20.77 27.95
C GLY A 41 5.39 21.30 28.94
N PHE A 42 6.51 20.59 29.15
CA PHE A 42 7.62 21.08 29.98
C PHE A 42 8.97 21.00 29.22
N GLY A 43 9.92 21.83 29.61
CA GLY A 43 11.27 21.81 28.98
C GLY A 43 12.20 20.82 29.65
N VAL A 44 13.14 20.22 28.90
CA VAL A 44 14.17 19.30 29.39
C VAL A 44 15.52 20.01 29.49
N ARG A 45 16.32 19.64 30.48
CA ARG A 45 17.74 19.96 30.57
C ARG A 45 18.56 18.76 30.97
N VAL A 46 19.78 18.68 30.47
CA VAL A 46 20.79 17.75 30.95
C VAL A 46 21.26 18.28 32.31
N SER A 47 20.97 17.55 33.39
CA SER A 47 21.35 17.95 34.74
C SER A 47 22.73 17.46 35.11
N ASN A 48 23.01 16.18 34.87
CA ASN A 48 24.32 15.60 35.14
C ASN A 48 24.65 14.53 34.10
N THR A 49 25.92 14.44 33.74
CA THR A 49 26.48 13.36 32.94
C THR A 49 27.74 12.85 33.60
N TRP A 50 27.88 11.57 33.78
CA TRP A 50 29.03 10.94 34.42
C TRP A 50 29.88 10.19 33.41
N TYR A 51 31.20 10.30 33.53
CA TYR A 51 32.18 9.73 32.63
C TYR A 51 33.09 8.75 33.38
N ARG A 52 33.46 7.66 32.73
CA ARG A 52 34.52 6.76 33.17
C ARG A 52 35.89 7.43 32.99
N LYS A 53 36.96 6.86 33.58
CA LYS A 53 38.34 7.32 33.36
C LYS A 53 38.73 7.32 31.87
N SER A 54 38.09 6.46 31.06
CA SER A 54 38.22 6.39 29.59
C SER A 54 37.53 7.54 28.83
N LYS A 55 36.95 8.52 29.51
CA LYS A 55 36.10 9.59 28.93
C LYS A 55 34.79 9.10 28.30
N GLU A 56 34.42 7.83 28.45
CA GLU A 56 33.19 7.28 28.00
C GLU A 56 32.03 7.62 28.95
N ARG A 57 30.87 8.07 28.41
CA ARG A 57 29.68 8.32 29.22
C ARG A 57 29.13 6.98 29.74
N TYR A 58 28.81 6.89 31.00
CA TYR A 58 28.23 5.66 31.57
C TYR A 58 26.95 5.88 32.37
N ARG A 59 26.61 7.14 32.70
CA ARG A 59 25.37 7.48 33.42
C ARG A 59 24.91 8.88 33.03
N GLY A 60 23.61 9.11 32.98
CA GLY A 60 22.99 10.41 32.69
C GLY A 60 21.81 10.71 33.60
N LYS A 61 21.54 12.03 33.78
CA LYS A 61 20.33 12.54 34.40
C LYS A 61 19.76 13.68 33.57
N LEU A 62 18.50 13.51 33.12
CA LEU A 62 17.69 14.56 32.50
C LEU A 62 16.64 15.01 33.50
N SER A 63 16.37 16.30 33.54
CA SER A 63 15.38 16.86 34.46
C SER A 63 14.56 17.96 33.81
N CYS A 64 13.41 18.27 34.37
CA CYS A 64 12.61 19.41 33.97
C CYS A 64 13.47 20.70 33.98
N SER A 65 13.22 21.62 33.05
CA SER A 65 13.91 22.92 32.98
C SER A 65 13.71 23.77 34.28
N SER A 66 12.63 23.55 34.99
CA SER A 66 12.30 24.19 36.24
C SER A 66 12.93 23.52 37.48
N ALA A 67 13.72 22.45 37.30
CA ALA A 67 14.38 21.75 38.38
C ALA A 67 15.54 22.59 39.00
N GLY A 68 15.73 22.45 40.33
CA GLY A 68 16.76 23.14 41.08
C GLY A 68 16.45 24.61 41.35
N PHE A 69 17.31 25.28 42.07
CA PHE A 69 17.17 26.67 42.47
C PHE A 69 18.27 27.54 41.88
N LYS A 70 17.98 28.82 41.66
CA LYS A 70 18.93 29.78 41.14
C LYS A 70 19.94 30.16 42.23
N LYS A 71 21.24 30.16 41.92
CA LYS A 71 22.24 30.78 42.75
C LYS A 71 22.02 32.31 42.71
N LYS A 72 22.09 33.01 43.84
CA LYS A 72 22.02 34.47 43.89
C LYS A 72 23.11 35.07 42.96
N SER A 73 22.66 35.95 42.07
CA SER A 73 23.54 36.67 41.12
C SER A 73 23.41 38.14 41.36
N GLU A 74 24.51 38.86 41.42
CA GLU A 74 24.61 40.33 41.61
C GLU A 74 24.40 41.11 40.29
N ALA A 75 23.72 40.54 39.30
CA ALA A 75 23.46 41.19 38.01
C ALA A 75 22.43 42.30 38.10
N ASN A 76 22.71 43.50 37.53
CA ASN A 76 21.87 44.71 37.52
C ASN A 76 20.48 44.55 36.85
N ARG A 77 20.19 43.46 36.17
CA ARG A 77 18.87 43.09 35.62
C ARG A 77 18.61 41.60 35.78
N PRO A 78 18.02 41.13 36.87
CA PRO A 78 17.71 39.72 37.06
C PRO A 78 16.58 39.29 36.09
N ARG A 79 16.84 38.21 35.33
CA ARG A 79 15.77 37.56 34.57
C ARG A 79 14.77 36.92 35.52
N PRO A 80 13.45 36.85 35.17
CA PRO A 80 12.44 36.18 35.98
C PRO A 80 12.86 34.77 36.40
N GLU A 81 12.60 34.39 37.62
CA GLU A 81 12.88 33.08 38.19
C GLU A 81 11.92 32.05 37.58
N THR A 82 12.47 31.08 36.88
CA THR A 82 11.73 29.97 36.25
C THR A 82 12.01 28.62 36.91
N ARG A 83 12.88 28.60 37.94
CA ARG A 83 13.25 27.40 38.69
C ARG A 83 12.45 27.31 39.98
N THR A 84 11.66 26.22 40.07
CA THR A 84 10.77 25.95 41.21
C THR A 84 11.22 24.79 42.09
N GLY A 85 12.41 24.22 41.78
CA GLY A 85 12.86 23.01 42.45
C GLY A 85 12.11 21.74 41.95
N CYS A 86 11.57 21.77 40.73
CA CYS A 86 10.77 20.68 40.17
C CYS A 86 11.49 19.32 40.33
N PRO A 87 10.84 18.27 40.88
CA PRO A 87 11.41 16.96 41.08
C PRO A 87 11.50 16.14 39.78
N ALA A 88 10.71 16.44 38.75
CA ALA A 88 10.56 15.65 37.54
C ALA A 88 11.91 15.40 36.81
N MET A 89 12.26 14.10 36.66
CA MET A 89 13.52 13.68 36.08
C MET A 89 13.55 12.20 35.67
N ILE A 90 14.50 11.87 34.83
CA ILE A 90 14.91 10.46 34.62
C ILE A 90 16.41 10.32 34.86
N LYS A 91 16.83 9.17 35.41
CA LYS A 91 18.23 8.74 35.46
C LYS A 91 18.40 7.46 34.66
N PHE A 92 19.50 7.34 33.98
CA PHE A 92 19.79 6.19 33.13
C PHE A 92 21.27 5.85 33.14
N ARG A 93 21.59 4.57 32.82
CA ARG A 93 22.93 4.01 32.94
C ARG A 93 23.22 3.08 31.77
N LEU A 94 24.48 3.10 31.30
CA LEU A 94 25.02 2.14 30.35
C LEU A 94 25.20 0.77 31.02
N MET A 95 24.55 -0.24 30.48
CA MET A 95 24.60 -1.62 30.95
C MET A 95 25.80 -2.37 30.32
N GLU A 96 26.11 -3.55 30.82
CA GLU A 96 27.16 -4.42 30.24
C GLU A 96 26.85 -4.86 28.81
N THR A 97 25.57 -4.92 28.47
CA THR A 97 25.06 -5.19 27.13
C THR A 97 25.27 -4.07 26.11
N LYS A 98 26.01 -3.01 26.48
CA LYS A 98 26.19 -1.76 25.72
C LYS A 98 24.88 -0.99 25.44
N ARG A 99 23.78 -1.33 26.09
CA ARG A 99 22.51 -0.61 26.01
C ARG A 99 22.33 0.33 27.20
N TRP A 100 21.62 1.45 26.98
CA TRP A 100 21.29 2.41 28.02
C TRP A 100 19.94 2.05 28.64
N ARG A 101 19.88 1.89 29.96
CA ARG A 101 18.66 1.54 30.68
C ARG A 101 18.25 2.65 31.63
N ILE A 102 16.96 3.01 31.66
CA ILE A 102 16.38 3.92 32.64
C ILE A 102 16.36 3.20 34.00
N ILE A 103 16.93 3.83 35.02
CA ILE A 103 17.07 3.25 36.37
C ILE A 103 16.25 3.97 37.43
N GLU A 104 15.80 5.20 37.14
CA GLU A 104 15.00 5.99 38.08
C GLU A 104 14.17 6.99 37.28
N VAL A 105 12.89 7.13 37.64
CA VAL A 105 11.91 8.00 36.99
C VAL A 105 11.12 8.73 38.07
N GLU A 106 10.98 10.05 37.91
CA GLU A 106 10.09 10.91 38.68
C GLU A 106 9.32 11.77 37.67
N LEU A 107 8.00 11.64 37.63
CA LEU A 107 7.16 12.33 36.65
C LEU A 107 6.35 13.47 37.25
N GLU A 108 6.29 13.59 38.59
CA GLU A 108 5.53 14.64 39.25
C GLU A 108 6.18 16.02 39.07
N HIS A 109 5.36 17.02 38.75
CA HIS A 109 5.76 18.41 38.62
C HIS A 109 5.16 19.26 39.72
N ASN A 110 5.94 20.20 40.28
CA ASN A 110 5.48 21.18 41.26
C ASN A 110 5.10 22.54 40.66
N HIS A 111 4.88 22.57 39.34
CA HIS A 111 4.48 23.76 38.59
C HIS A 111 3.50 23.35 37.48
N LEU A 112 2.73 24.30 36.98
CA LEU A 112 1.81 24.04 35.87
C LEU A 112 2.60 23.67 34.61
N ILE A 113 2.19 22.59 33.97
CA ILE A 113 2.63 22.17 32.66
C ILE A 113 1.46 22.32 31.69
N SER A 114 1.74 22.74 30.44
CA SER A 114 0.71 22.91 29.43
C SER A 114 1.24 22.48 28.09
N PRO A 115 0.62 21.53 27.41
CA PRO A 115 1.02 21.06 26.06
C PRO A 115 1.18 22.20 25.06
N THR A 116 0.37 23.26 25.17
CA THR A 116 0.47 24.47 24.33
C THR A 116 1.76 25.25 24.57
N SER A 117 2.36 25.15 25.76
CA SER A 117 3.62 25.80 26.13
C SER A 117 4.87 25.07 25.60
N GLY A 118 4.71 23.84 25.15
CA GLY A 118 5.82 23.01 24.62
C GLY A 118 6.62 23.69 23.51
N LYS A 119 5.98 24.52 22.69
CA LYS A 119 6.61 25.26 21.57
C LYS A 119 7.61 26.33 22.02
N PHE A 120 7.61 26.78 23.27
CA PHE A 120 8.41 27.90 23.76
C PHE A 120 9.70 27.49 24.47
N TYR A 121 9.87 26.22 24.84
CA TYR A 121 11.07 25.75 25.54
C TYR A 121 12.26 25.60 24.59
N LYS A 122 13.45 26.03 25.07
CA LYS A 122 14.69 25.95 24.28
C LYS A 122 15.06 24.52 23.89
N SER A 123 14.80 23.56 24.76
CA SER A 123 15.03 22.13 24.48
C SER A 123 14.19 21.61 23.31
N HIS A 124 13.01 22.20 23.07
CA HIS A 124 12.13 21.83 21.96
C HIS A 124 12.41 22.64 20.69
N LYS A 125 13.10 23.77 20.78
CA LYS A 125 13.55 24.57 19.63
C LYS A 125 14.69 23.89 18.87
N THR A 126 15.43 23.00 19.49
CA THR A 126 16.37 22.10 18.84
C THR A 126 15.70 20.96 18.10
N LEU A 127 14.42 20.71 18.34
CA LEU A 127 13.54 19.82 17.56
C LEU A 127 12.93 20.56 16.34
N GLY A 128 13.17 21.85 16.17
CA GLY A 128 12.75 22.67 15.04
C GLY A 128 13.57 23.95 14.95
N LEU A 129 14.47 24.01 13.97
CA LEU A 129 15.16 25.17 13.39
C LEU A 129 15.90 26.18 14.31
N GLY A 130 17.22 26.09 14.26
CA GLY A 130 18.19 27.18 14.06
C GLY A 130 18.33 28.28 15.08
N THR A 131 19.47 28.31 15.75
CA THR A 131 20.51 29.35 15.68
C THR A 131 21.73 29.01 16.56
N LYS A 132 22.86 29.25 15.99
CA LYS A 132 24.28 29.11 16.34
C LYS A 132 24.66 29.24 17.82
N ARG A 133 25.34 28.22 18.38
CA ARG A 133 26.69 28.24 18.98
C ARG A 133 27.19 26.81 19.13
N PRO A 134 28.45 26.51 18.89
CA PRO A 134 28.97 25.16 18.88
C PRO A 134 29.13 24.62 20.30
N LEU A 135 28.41 23.57 20.64
CA LEU A 135 28.83 22.61 21.66
C LEU A 135 29.28 21.38 20.86
N GLN A 136 30.53 21.12 20.98
CA GLN A 136 31.19 19.97 20.37
C GLN A 136 30.52 18.70 20.79
N SER A 137 30.37 17.85 19.79
CA SER A 137 30.12 16.41 19.79
C SER A 137 28.72 15.91 20.15
N ASP A 138 28.16 15.14 19.21
CA ASP A 138 27.25 14.02 19.31
C ASP A 138 25.75 14.31 19.48
N VAL A 139 25.21 15.20 18.64
CA VAL A 139 23.76 15.27 18.30
C VAL A 139 23.65 15.13 16.79
N ALA A 140 24.08 13.96 16.30
CA ALA A 140 24.40 13.85 14.88
C ALA A 140 23.21 13.52 13.97
N GLU A 141 22.15 12.80 14.42
CA GLU A 141 21.19 12.27 13.46
C GLU A 141 20.01 13.19 13.13
N GLU A 142 19.44 13.94 14.07
CA GLU A 142 18.34 14.88 13.73
C GLU A 142 18.84 16.22 13.16
N VAL A 143 20.00 16.68 13.61
CA VAL A 143 20.70 17.81 12.97
C VAL A 143 21.25 17.39 11.60
N GLN A 144 21.58 16.11 11.41
CA GLN A 144 21.92 15.55 10.11
C GLN A 144 20.72 15.53 9.16
N THR A 145 19.53 15.13 9.56
CA THR A 145 18.36 15.14 8.66
C THR A 145 18.07 16.54 8.13
N ILE A 146 18.13 17.57 8.98
CA ILE A 146 17.94 18.98 8.57
C ILE A 146 19.18 19.51 7.80
N ARG A 147 20.38 19.13 8.17
CA ARG A 147 21.60 19.45 7.40
C ARG A 147 21.63 18.71 6.07
N LEU A 148 21.13 17.50 6.01
CA LEU A 148 21.07 16.68 4.81
C LEU A 148 20.14 17.25 3.75
N PHE A 149 18.97 17.74 4.14
CA PHE A 149 18.12 18.49 3.22
C PHE A 149 18.79 19.78 2.73
N ARG A 150 19.64 20.43 3.56
CA ARG A 150 20.46 21.58 3.15
C ARG A 150 21.68 21.19 2.34
N THR A 151 22.35 20.10 2.65
CA THR A 151 23.56 19.65 1.92
C THR A 151 23.18 19.14 0.53
N VAL A 152 22.06 18.45 0.38
CA VAL A 152 21.51 18.07 -0.94
C VAL A 152 21.17 19.32 -1.78
N ILE A 153 20.77 20.44 -1.14
CA ILE A 153 20.51 21.71 -1.81
C ILE A 153 21.83 22.41 -2.20
N ILE A 154 22.90 22.28 -1.39
CA ILE A 154 24.18 22.97 -1.61
C ILE A 154 25.05 22.21 -2.62
N ASP A 155 25.00 20.88 -2.65
CA ASP A 155 25.74 20.09 -3.65
C ASP A 155 25.09 20.16 -5.06
N ALA A 156 23.86 20.68 -5.15
CA ALA A 156 23.22 20.99 -6.43
C ALA A 156 23.65 22.36 -7.02
N ASP A 157 24.25 23.24 -6.21
CA ASP A 157 24.79 24.54 -6.62
C ASP A 157 26.27 24.49 -7.09
N GLY A 158 26.84 23.29 -7.19
CA GLY A 158 28.15 23.05 -7.75
C GLY A 158 28.19 23.25 -9.27
N ASP A 159 28.56 24.46 -9.67
CA ASP A 159 29.06 24.86 -11.00
C ASP A 159 28.27 24.42 -12.23
N GLY A 160 27.40 25.29 -12.67
CA GLY A 160 27.04 25.40 -14.08
C GLY A 160 28.22 25.94 -14.89
N ASN A 161 28.99 25.08 -15.47
CA ASN A 161 29.76 25.13 -16.71
C ASN A 161 30.93 24.14 -16.66
N ALA A 162 30.66 22.94 -17.14
CA ALA A 162 31.77 22.14 -17.69
C ALA A 162 31.19 21.44 -18.92
N ASP A 163 31.66 21.89 -20.07
CA ASP A 163 31.64 21.13 -21.32
C ASP A 163 32.24 19.73 -21.02
N VAL A 164 31.46 18.70 -21.23
CA VAL A 164 31.89 17.33 -21.03
C VAL A 164 32.67 16.94 -22.28
N ASP A 165 33.97 16.98 -22.17
CA ASP A 165 34.90 16.33 -23.08
C ASP A 165 34.83 14.78 -22.83
N GLU A 166 34.58 14.05 -23.88
CA GLU A 166 34.57 12.57 -23.87
C GLU A 166 36.01 12.07 -23.71
N GLY A 167 36.29 11.49 -22.55
CA GLY A 167 37.50 10.66 -22.39
C GLY A 167 38.17 10.80 -21.04
N GLU A 168 37.84 9.92 -20.11
CA GLU A 168 38.79 9.19 -19.32
C GLU A 168 38.12 8.23 -18.33
N PHE A 169 38.47 6.95 -18.46
CA PHE A 169 38.17 5.91 -17.49
C PHE A 169 38.88 6.18 -16.17
N GLY A 170 38.16 6.36 -15.07
CA GLY A 170 38.79 6.44 -13.75
C GLY A 170 37.82 6.78 -12.62
N ASN A 171 37.51 5.79 -11.78
CA ASN A 171 36.88 5.86 -10.47
C ASN A 171 35.39 6.24 -10.43
N ASN A 172 34.53 5.25 -10.65
CA ASN A 172 33.12 5.25 -10.31
C ASN A 172 32.95 5.42 -8.78
N VAL A 173 32.75 6.63 -8.32
CA VAL A 173 32.09 6.89 -7.04
C VAL A 173 30.62 6.47 -7.23
N ASP A 174 30.18 5.55 -6.40
CA ASP A 174 28.86 4.90 -6.45
C ASP A 174 27.74 5.95 -6.25
N HIS A 175 27.34 6.64 -7.31
CA HIS A 175 26.22 7.59 -7.35
C HIS A 175 24.86 6.87 -7.46
N SER A 176 24.86 5.55 -7.50
CA SER A 176 23.64 4.73 -7.72
C SER A 176 22.74 4.58 -6.48
N ASN A 177 23.18 5.02 -5.31
CA ASN A 177 22.53 4.71 -4.03
C ASN A 177 21.87 5.94 -3.37
N GLN A 178 21.39 6.90 -4.16
CA GLN A 178 20.63 8.06 -3.68
C GLN A 178 19.61 8.53 -4.72
N LEU A 179 18.49 9.08 -4.23
CA LEU A 179 17.52 9.76 -5.08
C LEU A 179 18.15 11.03 -5.64
N ARG A 180 18.15 11.17 -6.96
CA ARG A 180 18.64 12.36 -7.64
C ARG A 180 17.53 13.40 -7.68
N PHE A 181 17.53 14.33 -6.75
CA PHE A 181 16.60 15.46 -6.73
C PHE A 181 17.28 16.74 -7.20
N LYS A 182 16.50 17.64 -7.80
CA LYS A 182 16.93 19.02 -8.03
C LYS A 182 16.86 19.81 -6.72
N GLU A 183 17.52 20.98 -6.73
CA GLU A 183 17.37 21.95 -5.68
C GLU A 183 15.89 22.24 -5.37
N GLY A 184 15.51 22.10 -4.10
CA GLY A 184 14.14 22.27 -3.60
C GLY A 184 13.21 21.06 -3.70
N ASP A 185 13.55 19.99 -4.43
CA ASP A 185 12.68 18.81 -4.57
C ASP A 185 12.59 18.01 -3.26
N ALA A 186 13.72 17.80 -2.56
CA ALA A 186 13.73 17.15 -1.25
C ALA A 186 12.89 17.92 -0.22
N GLN A 187 12.97 19.26 -0.28
CA GLN A 187 12.15 20.13 0.57
C GLN A 187 10.66 20.04 0.21
N ALA A 188 10.32 19.90 -1.07
CA ALA A 188 8.95 19.73 -1.51
C ALA A 188 8.35 18.40 -0.99
N VAL A 189 9.11 17.30 -1.05
CA VAL A 189 8.71 15.99 -0.48
C VAL A 189 8.47 16.11 1.03
N HIS A 190 9.42 16.70 1.75
CA HIS A 190 9.31 16.89 3.18
C HIS A 190 8.11 17.76 3.56
N ASN A 191 7.91 18.90 2.87
CA ASN A 191 6.80 19.80 3.14
C ASN A 191 5.46 19.12 2.86
N TYR A 192 5.36 18.34 1.78
CA TYR A 192 4.15 17.60 1.46
C TYR A 192 3.82 16.57 2.55
N PHE A 193 4.78 15.78 3.02
CA PHE A 193 4.55 14.78 4.05
C PHE A 193 4.18 15.40 5.40
N CYS A 194 4.89 16.44 5.81
CA CYS A 194 4.57 17.16 7.04
C CYS A 194 3.19 17.81 6.99
N SER A 195 2.84 18.43 5.87
CA SER A 195 1.52 19.04 5.68
C SER A 195 0.41 17.99 5.66
N SER A 196 0.61 16.90 4.94
CA SER A 196 -0.37 15.80 4.86
C SER A 196 -0.59 15.13 6.22
N GLN A 197 0.47 14.92 7.01
CA GLN A 197 0.36 14.34 8.34
C GLN A 197 -0.27 15.31 9.35
N LEU A 198 -0.02 16.62 9.22
CA LEU A 198 -0.70 17.64 10.03
C LEU A 198 -2.20 17.71 9.73
N MET A 199 -2.58 17.55 8.45
CA MET A 199 -3.98 17.54 8.04
C MET A 199 -4.68 16.22 8.41
N ASN A 200 -3.97 15.10 8.33
CA ASN A 200 -4.50 13.78 8.66
C ASN A 200 -3.45 12.93 9.37
N PRO A 201 -3.55 12.73 10.70
CA PRO A 201 -2.59 11.93 11.47
C PRO A 201 -2.44 10.48 11.00
N ASN A 202 -3.40 9.98 10.20
CA ASN A 202 -3.35 8.63 9.63
C ASN A 202 -2.65 8.56 8.27
N PHE A 203 -2.17 9.69 7.75
CA PHE A 203 -1.23 9.69 6.64
C PHE A 203 0.08 9.03 7.09
N PHE A 204 0.49 7.99 6.41
CA PHE A 204 1.70 7.25 6.74
C PHE A 204 2.80 7.57 5.73
N TYR A 205 4.01 7.81 6.20
CA TYR A 205 5.19 7.82 5.36
C TYR A 205 6.40 7.22 6.09
N SER A 206 7.35 6.74 5.32
CA SER A 206 8.64 6.21 5.79
C SER A 206 9.73 6.67 4.85
N ILE A 207 10.89 7.00 5.39
CA ILE A 207 12.05 7.53 4.68
C ILE A 207 13.25 6.64 4.99
N ASP A 208 14.02 6.31 3.97
CA ASP A 208 15.26 5.56 4.07
C ASP A 208 16.42 6.42 3.57
N LEU A 209 17.47 6.47 4.37
CA LEU A 209 18.69 7.26 4.11
C LEU A 209 19.86 6.32 3.86
N ASN A 210 20.76 6.73 2.97
CA ASN A 210 22.01 6.03 2.76
C ASN A 210 23.04 6.37 3.87
N GLU A 211 24.22 5.74 3.84
CA GLU A 211 25.29 5.96 4.83
C GLU A 211 25.79 7.41 4.90
N LYS A 212 25.63 8.18 3.83
CA LYS A 212 25.94 9.62 3.77
C LYS A 212 24.77 10.47 4.25
N GLY A 213 23.64 9.83 4.63
CA GLY A 213 22.42 10.47 5.06
C GLY A 213 21.61 11.10 3.92
N CYS A 214 21.88 10.78 2.67
CA CYS A 214 21.07 11.22 1.54
C CYS A 214 19.84 10.32 1.39
N LEU A 215 18.76 10.90 0.88
CA LEU A 215 17.51 10.19 0.66
C LEU A 215 17.72 9.06 -0.34
N ARG A 216 17.41 7.82 0.07
CA ARG A 216 17.54 6.62 -0.76
C ARG A 216 16.19 6.12 -1.23
N ASN A 217 15.27 5.89 -0.31
CA ASN A 217 13.93 5.40 -0.64
C ASN A 217 12.88 6.16 0.19
N VAL A 218 11.69 6.30 -0.36
CA VAL A 218 10.56 6.94 0.30
C VAL A 218 9.31 6.13 0.03
N PHE A 219 8.51 5.92 1.06
CA PHE A 219 7.18 5.31 0.96
C PHE A 219 6.13 6.20 1.61
N TRP A 220 4.93 6.27 1.04
CA TRP A 220 3.80 6.95 1.66
C TRP A 220 2.47 6.31 1.25
N ALA A 221 1.46 6.47 2.11
CA ALA A 221 0.08 6.09 1.85
C ALA A 221 -0.88 7.06 2.52
N ASP A 222 -1.90 7.48 1.79
CA ASP A 222 -3.03 8.24 2.33
C ASP A 222 -3.85 7.39 3.30
N ALA A 223 -4.52 8.02 4.25
CA ALA A 223 -5.37 7.33 5.22
C ALA A 223 -6.47 6.48 4.54
N ARG A 224 -7.03 6.97 3.43
CA ARG A 224 -8.06 6.27 2.68
C ARG A 224 -7.50 5.04 1.95
N SER A 225 -6.26 5.11 1.44
CA SER A 225 -5.55 3.96 0.87
C SER A 225 -5.40 2.84 1.90
N ARG A 226 -5.12 3.19 3.15
CA ARG A 226 -5.02 2.22 4.25
C ARG A 226 -6.38 1.59 4.59
N VAL A 227 -7.45 2.38 4.59
CA VAL A 227 -8.83 1.89 4.76
C VAL A 227 -9.22 0.99 3.58
N ALA A 228 -8.95 1.41 2.34
CA ALA A 228 -9.23 0.62 1.14
C ALA A 228 -8.52 -0.74 1.17
N TYR A 229 -7.29 -0.80 1.70
CA TYR A 229 -6.57 -2.06 1.90
C TYR A 229 -7.32 -3.02 2.82
N GLY A 230 -8.00 -2.53 3.85
CA GLY A 230 -8.83 -3.34 4.74
C GLY A 230 -9.93 -4.10 4.01
N TYR A 231 -10.49 -3.53 2.93
CA TYR A 231 -11.55 -4.12 2.13
C TYR A 231 -11.04 -4.93 0.93
N PHE A 232 -9.97 -4.47 0.29
CA PHE A 232 -9.56 -4.87 -1.06
C PHE A 232 -8.09 -5.27 -1.15
N GLY A 233 -7.42 -5.50 -0.02
CA GLY A 233 -6.01 -5.85 0.05
C GLY A 233 -5.69 -7.34 -0.16
N ASP A 234 -6.68 -8.14 -0.54
CA ASP A 234 -6.52 -9.58 -0.85
C ASP A 234 -5.67 -9.81 -2.09
N VAL A 235 -5.83 -8.98 -3.13
CA VAL A 235 -5.04 -9.01 -4.38
C VAL A 235 -4.42 -7.64 -4.61
N VAL A 236 -3.10 -7.60 -4.77
CA VAL A 236 -2.35 -6.36 -4.97
C VAL A 236 -1.42 -6.47 -6.16
N ALA A 237 -1.53 -5.55 -7.11
CA ALA A 237 -0.53 -5.38 -8.15
C ALA A 237 0.52 -4.34 -7.71
N ILE A 238 1.79 -4.66 -7.93
CA ILE A 238 2.91 -3.75 -7.74
C ILE A 238 3.32 -3.25 -9.13
N ASP A 239 2.98 -1.99 -9.40
CA ASP A 239 3.24 -1.35 -10.69
C ASP A 239 4.49 -0.47 -10.59
N THR A 240 5.48 -0.81 -11.40
CA THR A 240 6.76 -0.08 -11.54
C THR A 240 6.87 0.60 -12.91
N THR A 241 5.82 0.57 -13.72
CA THR A 241 5.87 1.06 -15.11
C THR A 241 5.68 2.55 -15.24
N CYS A 242 5.15 3.18 -14.22
CA CYS A 242 4.91 4.60 -14.22
C CYS A 242 6.15 5.36 -13.75
N LEU A 243 6.79 6.03 -14.69
CA LEU A 243 7.60 7.21 -14.46
C LEU A 243 9.03 6.94 -13.97
N THR A 244 9.87 6.86 -14.90
CA THR A 244 11.14 7.55 -14.74
C THR A 244 10.84 9.04 -14.84
N PHE A 245 10.84 9.77 -13.73
CA PHE A 245 10.91 11.23 -13.74
C PHE A 245 12.09 11.69 -14.60
N LYS A 246 12.17 12.98 -14.90
CA LYS A 246 13.32 13.59 -15.57
C LYS A 246 14.68 13.18 -14.94
N TYR A 247 14.65 12.57 -13.76
CA TYR A 247 15.77 12.10 -12.94
C TYR A 247 15.89 10.58 -12.83
N GLU A 248 15.17 9.82 -13.65
CA GLU A 248 15.21 8.35 -13.64
C GLU A 248 14.91 7.70 -12.28
N VAL A 249 14.09 8.35 -11.44
CA VAL A 249 13.65 7.79 -10.16
C VAL A 249 12.41 6.91 -10.35
N PRO A 250 12.49 5.60 -10.13
CA PRO A 250 11.36 4.70 -10.25
C PRO A 250 10.26 5.01 -9.22
N LEU A 251 9.02 5.21 -9.70
CA LEU A 251 7.82 5.24 -8.88
C LEU A 251 7.24 3.83 -8.80
N VAL A 252 7.02 3.35 -7.59
CA VAL A 252 6.39 2.07 -7.32
C VAL A 252 5.01 2.32 -6.73
N SER A 253 3.97 1.78 -7.37
CA SER A 253 2.58 1.93 -6.93
C SER A 253 2.01 0.59 -6.50
N PHE A 254 1.34 0.56 -5.33
CA PHE A 254 0.58 -0.58 -4.85
C PHE A 254 -0.88 -0.38 -5.20
N ILE A 255 -1.41 -1.24 -6.05
CA ILE A 255 -2.74 -1.10 -6.66
C ILE A 255 -3.63 -2.26 -6.24
N GLY A 256 -4.81 -1.97 -5.74
CA GLY A 256 -5.91 -2.91 -5.54
C GLY A 256 -7.05 -2.67 -6.52
N VAL A 257 -8.15 -3.39 -6.31
CA VAL A 257 -9.42 -3.21 -7.07
C VAL A 257 -10.56 -3.13 -6.07
N ASN A 258 -11.40 -2.09 -6.19
CA ASN A 258 -12.56 -1.91 -5.33
C ASN A 258 -13.77 -2.78 -5.74
N HIS A 259 -14.89 -2.62 -5.06
CA HIS A 259 -16.12 -3.39 -5.30
C HIS A 259 -16.84 -3.05 -6.62
N HIS A 260 -16.43 -2.00 -7.32
CA HIS A 260 -16.87 -1.70 -8.69
C HIS A 260 -15.96 -2.32 -9.76
N GLY A 261 -14.84 -2.92 -9.34
CA GLY A 261 -13.81 -3.38 -10.26
C GLY A 261 -12.93 -2.24 -10.79
N HIS A 262 -12.92 -1.07 -10.11
CA HIS A 262 -12.04 0.05 -10.39
C HIS A 262 -10.75 -0.05 -9.58
N ARG A 263 -9.68 0.47 -10.13
CA ARG A 263 -8.38 0.48 -9.47
C ARG A 263 -8.34 1.48 -8.34
N VAL A 264 -7.75 1.07 -7.23
CA VAL A 264 -7.53 1.92 -6.05
C VAL A 264 -6.07 1.88 -5.67
N LEU A 265 -5.52 3.05 -5.30
CA LEU A 265 -4.16 3.17 -4.84
C LEU A 265 -4.07 2.78 -3.36
N LEU A 266 -3.15 1.87 -3.04
CA LEU A 266 -2.91 1.36 -1.69
C LEU A 266 -1.59 1.86 -1.10
N GLY A 267 -0.84 2.65 -1.83
CA GLY A 267 0.41 3.28 -1.42
C GLY A 267 1.35 3.50 -2.59
N CYS A 268 2.34 4.35 -2.38
CA CYS A 268 3.38 4.67 -3.34
C CYS A 268 4.76 4.70 -2.70
N GLY A 269 5.79 4.49 -3.51
CA GLY A 269 7.18 4.69 -3.11
C GLY A 269 8.05 5.20 -4.24
N LEU A 270 9.07 5.95 -3.89
CA LEU A 270 10.18 6.30 -4.78
C LEU A 270 11.41 5.54 -4.31
N VAL A 271 12.10 4.90 -5.22
CA VAL A 271 13.33 4.13 -4.94
C VAL A 271 14.50 4.69 -5.74
N ALA A 272 15.68 4.78 -5.12
CA ALA A 272 16.87 5.28 -5.81
C ALA A 272 17.33 4.34 -6.92
N SER A 273 17.12 3.04 -6.70
CA SER A 273 17.53 1.97 -7.63
C SER A 273 16.63 0.75 -7.48
N GLU A 274 16.44 0.03 -8.56
CA GLU A 274 15.63 -1.20 -8.61
C GLU A 274 16.40 -2.43 -8.09
N THR A 275 16.99 -2.31 -6.88
CA THR A 275 17.70 -3.40 -6.22
C THR A 275 16.80 -4.22 -5.31
N ILE A 276 17.23 -5.42 -4.94
CA ILE A 276 16.52 -6.31 -4.02
C ILE A 276 16.35 -5.61 -2.67
N GLU A 277 17.39 -4.94 -2.17
CA GLU A 277 17.40 -4.24 -0.88
C GLU A 277 16.39 -3.09 -0.85
N SER A 278 16.33 -2.28 -1.92
CA SER A 278 15.37 -1.18 -2.04
C SER A 278 13.93 -1.69 -2.05
N TYR A 279 13.65 -2.77 -2.78
CA TYR A 279 12.32 -3.37 -2.81
C TYR A 279 11.94 -4.05 -1.49
N ILE A 280 12.86 -4.75 -0.83
CA ILE A 280 12.62 -5.35 0.49
C ILE A 280 12.27 -4.25 1.50
N TRP A 281 13.05 -3.15 1.51
CA TRP A 281 12.75 -2.00 2.38
C TRP A 281 11.35 -1.44 2.09
N LEU A 282 11.04 -1.19 0.82
CA LEU A 282 9.76 -0.64 0.39
C LEU A 282 8.58 -1.55 0.80
N PHE A 283 8.70 -2.86 0.58
CA PHE A 283 7.66 -3.82 0.93
C PHE A 283 7.47 -3.96 2.43
N ARG A 284 8.53 -3.89 3.21
CA ARG A 284 8.45 -3.86 4.68
C ARG A 284 7.79 -2.57 5.18
N ALA A 285 8.13 -1.40 4.60
CA ALA A 285 7.49 -0.13 4.92
C ALA A 285 5.99 -0.18 4.61
N TRP A 286 5.62 -0.71 3.44
CA TRP A 286 4.23 -0.91 3.05
C TRP A 286 3.51 -1.90 3.99
N LEU A 287 4.10 -3.05 4.29
CA LEU A 287 3.53 -4.03 5.21
C LEU A 287 3.30 -3.45 6.61
N THR A 288 4.24 -2.66 7.11
CA THR A 288 4.11 -1.91 8.38
C THR A 288 2.94 -0.94 8.31
N CYS A 289 2.83 -0.18 7.22
CA CYS A 289 1.69 0.72 6.97
C CYS A 289 0.35 -0.03 7.02
N MET A 290 0.29 -1.26 6.51
CA MET A 290 -0.88 -2.12 6.45
C MET A 290 -1.03 -3.02 7.70
N LEU A 291 -0.42 -2.62 8.82
CA LEU A 291 -0.52 -3.28 10.12
C LEU A 291 -0.07 -4.76 10.10
N GLY A 292 0.92 -5.08 9.28
CA GLY A 292 1.50 -6.42 9.19
C GLY A 292 0.61 -7.46 8.49
N ARG A 293 -0.47 -7.05 7.82
CA ARG A 293 -1.35 -7.96 7.07
C ARG A 293 -0.85 -8.10 5.62
N PRO A 294 -0.31 -9.25 5.21
CA PRO A 294 0.12 -9.45 3.83
C PRO A 294 -1.09 -9.72 2.92
N PRO A 295 -1.00 -9.39 1.62
CA PRO A 295 -2.00 -9.80 0.63
C PRO A 295 -1.96 -11.33 0.40
N GLN A 296 -3.04 -11.88 -0.12
CA GLN A 296 -3.09 -13.29 -0.53
C GLN A 296 -2.41 -13.49 -1.87
N THR A 297 -2.61 -12.55 -2.80
CA THR A 297 -2.03 -12.59 -4.14
C THR A 297 -1.31 -11.28 -4.45
N ILE A 298 -0.09 -11.41 -5.00
CA ILE A 298 0.73 -10.29 -5.47
C ILE A 298 0.97 -10.47 -6.98
N ILE A 299 0.77 -9.39 -7.74
CA ILE A 299 1.02 -9.35 -9.18
C ILE A 299 2.14 -8.35 -9.45
N THR A 300 3.21 -8.75 -10.16
CA THR A 300 4.34 -7.87 -10.49
C THR A 300 4.72 -7.96 -11.96
N ALA A 301 5.55 -7.03 -12.42
CA ALA A 301 6.27 -7.20 -13.68
C ALA A 301 7.23 -8.39 -13.62
N GLN A 302 7.61 -8.94 -14.78
CA GLN A 302 8.66 -9.95 -14.90
C GLN A 302 10.03 -9.30 -14.64
N CYS A 303 10.43 -9.27 -13.38
CA CYS A 303 11.70 -8.70 -12.93
C CYS A 303 12.27 -9.57 -11.79
N ARG A 304 13.52 -10.02 -11.92
CA ARG A 304 14.15 -10.92 -10.95
C ARG A 304 14.31 -10.29 -9.57
N THR A 305 14.61 -8.98 -9.51
CA THR A 305 14.74 -8.25 -8.24
C THR A 305 13.40 -8.18 -7.51
N LEU A 306 12.30 -7.89 -8.21
CA LEU A 306 10.95 -7.94 -7.64
C LEU A 306 10.57 -9.34 -7.15
N GLN A 307 10.84 -10.37 -7.96
CA GLN A 307 10.52 -11.76 -7.60
C GLN A 307 11.25 -12.19 -6.32
N ALA A 308 12.55 -11.88 -6.21
CA ALA A 308 13.35 -12.18 -5.02
C ALA A 308 12.83 -11.43 -3.79
N SER A 309 12.51 -10.14 -3.94
CA SER A 309 12.02 -9.30 -2.84
C SER A 309 10.63 -9.71 -2.35
N VAL A 310 9.73 -10.11 -3.27
CA VAL A 310 8.42 -10.66 -2.92
C VAL A 310 8.56 -11.99 -2.16
N ALA A 311 9.46 -12.87 -2.60
CA ALA A 311 9.71 -14.14 -1.92
C ALA A 311 10.25 -13.96 -0.49
N ASP A 312 11.08 -12.92 -0.25
CA ASP A 312 11.61 -12.60 1.08
C ASP A 312 10.53 -12.04 2.01
N VAL A 313 9.76 -11.05 1.55
CA VAL A 313 8.83 -10.30 2.43
C VAL A 313 7.46 -10.99 2.52
N PHE A 314 7.00 -11.65 1.46
CA PHE A 314 5.67 -12.26 1.37
C PHE A 314 5.72 -13.75 0.99
N PRO A 315 6.41 -14.60 1.75
CA PRO A 315 6.64 -16.01 1.38
C PRO A 315 5.37 -16.87 1.28
N ARG A 316 4.24 -16.39 1.83
CA ARG A 316 2.95 -17.09 1.80
C ARG A 316 1.99 -16.57 0.75
N ALA A 317 2.30 -15.45 0.10
CA ALA A 317 1.47 -14.89 -0.95
C ALA A 317 1.66 -15.64 -2.28
N SER A 318 0.57 -15.83 -3.01
CA SER A 318 0.64 -16.31 -4.39
C SER A 318 1.22 -15.21 -5.28
N HIS A 319 2.41 -15.46 -5.83
CA HIS A 319 3.08 -14.47 -6.68
C HIS A 319 2.85 -14.74 -8.16
N CYS A 320 2.12 -13.84 -8.83
CA CYS A 320 1.85 -13.89 -10.25
C CYS A 320 2.62 -12.80 -11.01
N LEU A 321 2.96 -13.07 -12.28
CA LEU A 321 3.56 -12.07 -13.17
C LEU A 321 2.48 -11.46 -14.07
N CYS A 322 2.53 -10.15 -14.26
CA CYS A 322 1.52 -9.42 -15.04
C CYS A 322 1.55 -9.81 -16.52
N LEU A 323 0.55 -10.55 -16.96
CA LEU A 323 0.43 -11.01 -18.35
C LEU A 323 0.38 -9.84 -19.34
N SER A 324 -0.32 -8.75 -19.03
CA SER A 324 -0.36 -7.57 -19.90
C SER A 324 1.02 -7.00 -20.18
N LEU A 325 1.86 -6.88 -19.14
CA LEU A 325 3.23 -6.37 -19.29
C LEU A 325 4.12 -7.32 -20.07
N ILE A 326 3.93 -8.63 -19.92
CA ILE A 326 4.64 -9.64 -20.72
C ILE A 326 4.26 -9.48 -22.19
N MET A 327 2.95 -9.42 -22.48
CA MET A 327 2.47 -9.29 -23.87
C MET A 327 2.87 -7.96 -24.52
N GLN A 328 2.92 -6.86 -23.76
CA GLN A 328 3.41 -5.56 -24.25
C GLN A 328 4.89 -5.56 -24.62
N LYS A 329 5.71 -6.44 -24.00
CA LYS A 329 7.14 -6.58 -24.33
C LYS A 329 7.42 -7.40 -25.58
N ILE A 330 6.44 -8.09 -26.13
CA ILE A 330 6.62 -8.95 -27.32
C ILE A 330 7.25 -8.20 -28.50
N PRO A 331 6.75 -7.01 -28.92
CA PRO A 331 7.36 -6.29 -30.04
C PRO A 331 8.83 -5.91 -29.79
N GLU A 332 9.16 -5.52 -28.56
CA GLU A 332 10.53 -5.15 -28.17
C GLU A 332 11.46 -6.38 -28.21
N LYS A 333 10.99 -7.52 -27.71
CA LYS A 333 11.82 -8.72 -27.53
C LYS A 333 11.90 -9.61 -28.76
N LEU A 334 10.84 -9.68 -29.55
CA LEU A 334 10.72 -10.60 -30.68
C LEU A 334 10.63 -9.88 -32.04
N GLY A 335 10.49 -8.56 -32.08
CA GLY A 335 10.28 -7.79 -33.30
C GLY A 335 11.42 -7.87 -34.32
N GLY A 336 12.60 -8.37 -33.92
CA GLY A 336 13.73 -8.64 -34.84
C GLY A 336 13.72 -10.02 -35.47
N LEU A 337 12.76 -10.89 -35.11
CA LEU A 337 12.68 -12.24 -35.67
C LEU A 337 11.96 -12.24 -37.01
N LEU A 338 12.38 -13.16 -37.89
CA LEU A 338 11.64 -13.49 -39.10
C LEU A 338 10.25 -14.01 -38.68
N GLU A 339 9.22 -13.67 -39.43
CA GLU A 339 7.83 -14.10 -39.14
C GLU A 339 7.28 -13.62 -37.81
N PHE A 340 7.72 -12.45 -37.33
CA PHE A 340 7.30 -11.88 -36.04
C PHE A 340 5.80 -11.91 -35.81
N GLU A 341 4.96 -11.50 -36.77
CA GLU A 341 3.49 -11.49 -36.61
C GLU A 341 2.93 -12.91 -36.44
N ALA A 342 3.46 -13.90 -37.14
CA ALA A 342 3.05 -15.31 -37.01
C ALA A 342 3.45 -15.86 -35.61
N ILE A 343 4.65 -15.54 -35.15
CA ILE A 343 5.11 -15.88 -33.79
C ILE A 343 4.22 -15.25 -32.73
N LYS A 344 3.87 -13.97 -32.87
CA LYS A 344 2.99 -13.25 -31.96
C LYS A 344 1.59 -13.88 -31.88
N VAL A 345 1.03 -14.27 -33.02
CA VAL A 345 -0.26 -14.98 -33.08
C VAL A 345 -0.16 -16.35 -32.39
N ALA A 346 0.89 -17.14 -32.73
CA ALA A 346 1.10 -18.46 -32.13
C ALA A 346 1.27 -18.36 -30.59
N LEU A 347 2.07 -17.39 -30.12
CA LEU A 347 2.25 -17.12 -28.69
C LEU A 347 0.94 -16.72 -28.02
N SER A 348 0.19 -15.80 -28.61
CA SER A 348 -1.13 -15.41 -28.11
C SER A 348 -2.09 -16.59 -28.04
N ARG A 349 -2.05 -17.46 -29.05
CA ARG A 349 -2.84 -18.69 -29.07
C ARG A 349 -2.45 -19.63 -27.93
N ALA A 350 -1.16 -19.90 -27.71
CA ALA A 350 -0.69 -20.73 -26.62
C ALA A 350 -1.14 -20.19 -25.25
N VAL A 351 -1.09 -18.87 -25.06
CA VAL A 351 -1.36 -18.25 -23.75
C VAL A 351 -2.86 -18.13 -23.46
N TYR A 352 -3.65 -17.60 -24.39
CA TYR A 352 -5.06 -17.26 -24.11
C TYR A 352 -6.04 -18.38 -24.44
N TYR A 353 -5.62 -19.36 -25.24
CA TYR A 353 -6.52 -20.38 -25.76
C TYR A 353 -6.27 -21.77 -25.20
N SER A 354 -5.19 -21.99 -24.48
CA SER A 354 -4.95 -23.24 -23.76
C SER A 354 -5.75 -23.24 -22.47
N LEU A 355 -6.68 -24.17 -22.37
CA LEU A 355 -7.50 -24.35 -21.19
C LEU A 355 -6.83 -25.19 -20.10
N ARG A 356 -5.84 -26.00 -20.46
CA ARG A 356 -5.10 -26.90 -19.55
C ARG A 356 -3.60 -26.71 -19.71
N ALA A 357 -2.88 -27.11 -18.69
CA ALA A 357 -1.42 -27.00 -18.69
C ALA A 357 -0.77 -27.85 -19.80
N ASP A 358 -1.26 -29.05 -20.04
CA ASP A 358 -0.81 -29.95 -21.12
C ASP A 358 -1.05 -29.36 -22.52
N GLU A 359 -2.18 -28.70 -22.71
CA GLU A 359 -2.48 -27.98 -23.97
C GLU A 359 -1.49 -26.83 -24.21
N PHE A 360 -1.19 -26.07 -23.14
CA PHE A 360 -0.19 -25.01 -23.21
C PHE A 360 1.20 -25.58 -23.58
N GLU A 361 1.64 -26.63 -22.88
CA GLU A 361 2.93 -27.25 -23.14
C GLU A 361 3.06 -27.74 -24.60
N ALA A 362 2.02 -28.39 -25.11
CA ALA A 362 1.98 -28.88 -26.48
C ALA A 362 2.04 -27.73 -27.52
N THR A 363 1.19 -26.68 -27.29
CA THR A 363 1.10 -25.52 -28.20
C THR A 363 2.40 -24.68 -28.18
N TRP A 364 2.98 -24.54 -26.97
CA TRP A 364 4.27 -23.84 -26.81
C TRP A 364 5.40 -24.56 -27.52
N GLU A 365 5.52 -25.88 -27.34
CA GLU A 365 6.57 -26.67 -27.97
C GLU A 365 6.42 -26.67 -29.51
N ASP A 366 5.20 -26.80 -30.02
CA ASP A 366 4.90 -26.72 -31.44
C ASP A 366 5.34 -25.35 -32.02
N MET A 367 5.02 -24.26 -31.35
CA MET A 367 5.48 -22.92 -31.73
C MET A 367 7.02 -22.81 -31.76
N ILE A 368 7.67 -23.25 -30.68
CA ILE A 368 9.15 -23.20 -30.58
C ILE A 368 9.84 -24.01 -31.69
N GLN A 369 9.31 -25.19 -32.01
CA GLN A 369 9.83 -26.04 -33.07
C GLN A 369 9.57 -25.48 -34.47
N HIS A 370 8.33 -25.03 -34.72
CA HIS A 370 7.90 -24.53 -36.03
C HIS A 370 8.72 -23.30 -36.46
N PHE A 371 8.99 -22.36 -35.55
CA PHE A 371 9.77 -21.14 -35.86
C PHE A 371 11.27 -21.27 -35.56
N GLY A 372 11.74 -22.39 -35.03
CA GLY A 372 13.17 -22.61 -34.73
C GLY A 372 13.75 -21.65 -33.69
N ILE A 373 12.94 -21.18 -32.74
CA ILE A 373 13.29 -20.13 -31.77
C ILE A 373 13.65 -20.67 -30.37
N ARG A 374 14.07 -21.93 -30.28
CA ARG A 374 14.38 -22.59 -28.99
C ARG A 374 15.47 -21.87 -28.16
N ASP A 375 16.47 -21.29 -28.85
CA ASP A 375 17.62 -20.65 -28.20
C ASP A 375 17.35 -19.19 -27.79
N HIS A 376 16.12 -18.70 -27.97
CA HIS A 376 15.78 -17.33 -27.63
C HIS A 376 15.65 -17.17 -26.10
N LYS A 377 16.62 -16.50 -25.47
CA LYS A 377 16.78 -16.38 -24.00
C LYS A 377 15.53 -15.85 -23.27
N TRP A 378 14.82 -14.90 -23.88
CA TRP A 378 13.63 -14.34 -23.24
C TRP A 378 12.47 -15.34 -23.23
N LEU A 379 12.27 -16.10 -24.31
CA LEU A 379 11.26 -17.16 -24.37
C LEU A 379 11.58 -18.30 -23.39
N GLN A 380 12.86 -18.67 -23.23
CA GLN A 380 13.29 -19.64 -22.22
C GLN A 380 12.94 -19.15 -20.80
N ALA A 381 13.25 -17.88 -20.47
CA ALA A 381 12.90 -17.30 -19.18
C ALA A 381 11.39 -17.24 -18.94
N LEU A 382 10.58 -16.92 -19.97
CA LEU A 382 9.13 -16.98 -19.90
C LEU A 382 8.62 -18.39 -19.61
N TYR A 383 9.19 -19.38 -20.28
CA TYR A 383 8.82 -20.77 -20.09
C TYR A 383 9.17 -21.29 -18.69
N GLU A 384 10.33 -20.90 -18.14
CA GLU A 384 10.70 -21.20 -16.77
C GLU A 384 9.68 -20.66 -15.77
N ASP A 385 9.23 -19.43 -15.97
CA ASP A 385 8.26 -18.73 -15.10
C ASP A 385 6.80 -19.06 -15.42
N ARG A 386 6.47 -19.95 -16.39
CA ARG A 386 5.11 -20.16 -16.93
C ARG A 386 4.03 -20.41 -15.90
N LYS A 387 4.38 -21.08 -14.80
CA LYS A 387 3.44 -21.37 -13.70
C LYS A 387 2.95 -20.12 -12.96
N ARG A 388 3.59 -18.95 -13.20
CA ARG A 388 3.28 -17.69 -12.54
C ARG A 388 2.53 -16.69 -13.45
N TRP A 389 2.46 -16.94 -14.78
CA TRP A 389 1.87 -15.97 -15.68
C TRP A 389 0.91 -16.55 -16.73
N VAL A 390 0.98 -17.84 -17.01
CA VAL A 390 0.07 -18.47 -17.98
C VAL A 390 -1.26 -18.80 -17.30
N PRO A 391 -2.41 -18.34 -17.84
CA PRO A 391 -3.72 -18.56 -17.24
C PRO A 391 -4.04 -20.03 -16.91
N ALA A 392 -3.59 -20.96 -17.75
CA ALA A 392 -3.82 -22.39 -17.57
C ALA A 392 -3.29 -22.95 -16.22
N TYR A 393 -2.28 -22.30 -15.63
CA TYR A 393 -1.69 -22.69 -14.33
C TYR A 393 -2.24 -21.88 -13.12
N LEU A 394 -2.98 -20.79 -13.38
CA LEU A 394 -3.39 -19.85 -12.31
C LEU A 394 -4.83 -20.04 -11.85
N LYS A 395 -5.49 -21.10 -12.27
CA LYS A 395 -6.95 -21.32 -12.06
C LYS A 395 -7.36 -21.46 -10.61
N ASP A 396 -6.44 -21.81 -9.72
CA ASP A 396 -6.69 -21.94 -8.29
C ASP A 396 -6.41 -20.65 -7.51
N ILE A 397 -6.00 -19.56 -8.23
CA ILE A 397 -5.62 -18.30 -7.62
C ILE A 397 -6.68 -17.24 -7.91
N PHE A 398 -7.19 -16.60 -6.86
CA PHE A 398 -8.09 -15.47 -7.00
C PHE A 398 -7.32 -14.21 -7.41
N LEU A 399 -7.77 -13.54 -8.48
CA LEU A 399 -7.06 -12.41 -9.11
C LEU A 399 -7.89 -11.13 -9.20
N ALA A 400 -9.12 -11.12 -8.66
CA ALA A 400 -10.02 -9.96 -8.54
C ALA A 400 -10.22 -9.17 -9.86
N GLY A 401 -10.10 -9.82 -11.02
CA GLY A 401 -10.17 -9.16 -12.33
C GLY A 401 -8.93 -8.34 -12.70
N MET A 402 -7.85 -8.39 -11.92
CA MET A 402 -6.59 -7.68 -12.21
C MET A 402 -5.72 -8.40 -13.23
N PHE A 403 -6.10 -9.58 -13.64
CA PHE A 403 -5.36 -10.39 -14.59
C PHE A 403 -6.18 -10.56 -15.87
N PRO A 404 -5.65 -10.15 -17.04
CA PRO A 404 -6.35 -10.32 -18.30
C PRO A 404 -6.39 -11.81 -18.68
N ASN A 405 -7.58 -12.34 -18.88
CA ASN A 405 -7.77 -13.70 -19.38
C ASN A 405 -8.22 -13.72 -20.85
N GLN A 406 -8.38 -12.55 -21.47
CA GLN A 406 -8.72 -12.37 -22.87
C GLN A 406 -7.72 -11.42 -23.55
N GLN A 407 -7.46 -11.63 -24.84
CA GLN A 407 -6.45 -10.92 -25.61
C GLN A 407 -6.65 -9.39 -25.66
N ASN A 408 -7.88 -8.92 -25.55
CA ASN A 408 -8.22 -7.49 -25.71
C ASN A 408 -8.37 -6.73 -24.38
N GLU A 409 -8.06 -7.37 -23.25
CA GLU A 409 -8.11 -6.70 -21.96
C GLU A 409 -6.82 -5.90 -21.71
N VAL A 410 -6.92 -4.58 -21.81
CA VAL A 410 -5.81 -3.66 -21.51
C VAL A 410 -5.84 -3.24 -20.07
N VAL A 411 -4.69 -3.35 -19.42
CA VAL A 411 -4.48 -2.88 -18.04
C VAL A 411 -3.84 -1.49 -18.10
N THR A 412 -4.62 -0.43 -17.81
CA THR A 412 -4.09 0.94 -17.75
C THR A 412 -3.43 1.22 -16.40
N PRO A 413 -2.29 1.92 -16.33
CA PRO A 413 -1.68 2.36 -15.08
C PRO A 413 -2.62 3.28 -14.28
N PHE A 414 -2.51 3.28 -12.94
CA PHE A 414 -3.36 4.12 -12.07
C PHE A 414 -3.20 5.63 -12.36
N PHE A 415 -1.97 6.05 -12.66
CA PHE A 415 -1.65 7.46 -12.93
C PHE A 415 -1.70 7.83 -14.41
N ASP A 416 -2.25 6.97 -15.27
CA ASP A 416 -2.38 7.29 -16.69
C ASP A 416 -3.21 8.57 -16.89
N GLY A 417 -2.72 9.47 -17.76
CA GLY A 417 -3.33 10.80 -17.97
C GLY A 417 -3.02 11.84 -16.90
N TYR A 418 -2.47 11.48 -15.74
CA TYR A 418 -2.10 12.44 -14.69
C TYR A 418 -0.60 12.73 -14.65
N LEU A 419 0.19 11.69 -14.68
CA LEU A 419 1.63 11.78 -14.56
C LEU A 419 2.31 11.45 -15.90
N HIS A 420 3.30 12.24 -16.28
CA HIS A 420 4.09 12.05 -17.48
C HIS A 420 5.57 12.03 -17.16
N ARG A 421 6.38 11.43 -18.04
CA ARG A 421 7.84 11.27 -17.89
C ARG A 421 8.60 12.59 -17.58
N HIS A 422 8.01 13.74 -17.87
CA HIS A 422 8.61 15.06 -17.66
C HIS A 422 7.95 15.86 -16.53
N THR A 423 7.04 15.27 -15.75
CA THR A 423 6.37 15.94 -14.65
C THR A 423 7.39 16.33 -13.57
N PRO A 424 7.56 17.63 -13.24
CA PRO A 424 8.44 18.07 -12.16
C PRO A 424 7.94 17.53 -10.82
N LEU A 425 8.85 17.26 -9.87
CA LEU A 425 8.45 16.72 -8.57
C LEU A 425 7.55 17.67 -7.77
N LYS A 426 7.69 19.00 -7.96
CA LYS A 426 6.78 19.99 -7.35
C LYS A 426 5.33 19.81 -7.80
N GLU A 427 5.12 19.47 -9.07
CA GLU A 427 3.79 19.25 -9.64
C GLU A 427 3.30 17.82 -9.41
N PHE A 428 4.21 16.91 -9.07
CA PHE A 428 3.90 15.50 -8.87
C PHE A 428 2.86 15.31 -7.76
N PHE A 429 3.05 15.93 -6.60
CA PHE A 429 2.13 15.77 -5.48
C PHE A 429 0.76 16.38 -5.75
N ASP A 430 0.70 17.50 -6.48
CA ASP A 430 -0.59 18.09 -6.89
C ASP A 430 -1.36 17.15 -7.82
N LYS A 431 -0.67 16.54 -8.80
CA LYS A 431 -1.25 15.58 -9.73
C LYS A 431 -1.58 14.24 -9.06
N TYR A 432 -0.75 13.80 -8.10
CA TYR A 432 -1.02 12.65 -7.25
C TYR A 432 -2.31 12.85 -6.46
N ASP A 433 -2.47 13.97 -5.79
CA ASP A 433 -3.68 14.33 -5.05
C ASP A 433 -4.89 14.45 -5.98
N GLN A 434 -4.71 15.00 -7.18
CA GLN A 434 -5.77 15.08 -8.18
C GLN A 434 -6.22 13.68 -8.60
N ALA A 435 -5.30 12.75 -8.92
CA ALA A 435 -5.62 11.38 -9.28
C ALA A 435 -6.39 10.66 -8.16
N LEU A 436 -5.96 10.82 -6.90
CA LEU A 436 -6.67 10.27 -5.74
C LEU A 436 -8.08 10.84 -5.60
N ARG A 437 -8.24 12.16 -5.70
CA ARG A 437 -9.55 12.82 -5.60
C ARG A 437 -10.48 12.35 -6.71
N THR A 438 -10.00 12.24 -7.95
CA THR A 438 -10.81 11.76 -9.08
C THR A 438 -11.23 10.30 -8.86
N SER A 439 -10.30 9.42 -8.49
CA SER A 439 -10.62 8.01 -8.19
C SER A 439 -11.67 7.88 -7.08
N GLN A 440 -11.62 8.73 -6.05
CA GLN A 440 -12.60 8.77 -4.96
C GLN A 440 -13.96 9.28 -5.40
N GLN A 441 -13.99 10.31 -6.26
CA GLN A 441 -15.22 10.85 -6.83
C GLN A 441 -15.90 9.83 -7.76
N GLU A 442 -15.11 9.13 -8.58
CA GLU A 442 -15.60 8.05 -9.44
C GLU A 442 -16.18 6.89 -8.62
N GLU A 443 -15.51 6.49 -7.53
CA GLU A 443 -16.04 5.46 -6.63
C GLU A 443 -17.34 5.91 -5.96
N ALA A 444 -17.42 7.14 -5.46
CA ALA A 444 -18.62 7.68 -4.84
C ALA A 444 -19.79 7.80 -5.83
N LEU A 445 -19.50 8.21 -7.08
CA LEU A 445 -20.50 8.26 -8.15
C LEU A 445 -20.99 6.85 -8.51
N ALA A 446 -20.09 5.89 -8.66
CA ALA A 446 -20.42 4.49 -8.93
C ALA A 446 -21.24 3.86 -7.80
N ASP A 447 -20.94 4.19 -6.53
CA ASP A 447 -21.74 3.81 -5.37
C ASP A 447 -23.18 4.35 -5.49
N LEU A 448 -23.34 5.62 -5.83
CA LEU A 448 -24.64 6.26 -6.00
C LEU A 448 -25.43 5.66 -7.17
N GLU A 449 -24.77 5.49 -8.30
CA GLU A 449 -25.38 4.86 -9.49
C GLU A 449 -25.80 3.43 -9.20
N SER A 450 -24.96 2.62 -8.54
CA SER A 450 -25.24 1.22 -8.22
C SER A 450 -26.49 1.04 -7.36
N ARG A 451 -26.88 2.07 -6.63
CA ARG A 451 -28.06 2.04 -5.76
C ARG A 451 -29.33 2.56 -6.42
N ASN A 452 -29.17 3.48 -7.38
CA ASN A 452 -30.30 4.14 -8.03
C ASN A 452 -30.64 3.56 -9.40
N SER A 453 -29.73 2.83 -10.05
CA SER A 453 -29.95 2.25 -11.37
C SER A 453 -30.86 1.04 -11.32
N ARG A 454 -31.71 0.93 -12.33
CA ARG A 454 -32.48 -0.27 -12.64
C ARG A 454 -32.01 -0.80 -13.98
N PHE A 455 -31.68 -2.06 -14.02
CA PHE A 455 -31.29 -2.74 -15.25
C PHE A 455 -32.50 -3.30 -16.00
N VAL A 456 -32.38 -3.38 -17.31
CA VAL A 456 -33.30 -4.16 -18.12
C VAL A 456 -32.85 -5.61 -18.00
N LEU A 457 -33.61 -6.38 -17.24
CA LEU A 457 -33.33 -7.80 -16.99
C LEU A 457 -33.99 -8.67 -18.08
N LYS A 458 -33.33 -9.79 -18.37
CA LYS A 458 -33.91 -10.74 -19.32
C LYS A 458 -35.09 -11.48 -18.68
N PRO A 459 -36.21 -11.60 -19.40
CA PRO A 459 -37.33 -12.35 -18.90
C PRO A 459 -36.92 -13.79 -18.55
N ARG A 460 -37.28 -14.24 -17.35
CA ARG A 460 -37.02 -15.61 -16.84
C ARG A 460 -35.57 -15.97 -16.59
N CYS A 461 -34.67 -14.98 -16.43
CA CYS A 461 -33.32 -15.21 -15.95
C CYS A 461 -33.22 -14.89 -14.44
N TYR A 462 -33.47 -15.87 -13.60
CA TYR A 462 -33.47 -15.70 -12.14
C TYR A 462 -32.09 -15.29 -11.59
N PHE A 463 -31.01 -15.73 -12.22
CA PHE A 463 -29.62 -15.32 -11.85
C PHE A 463 -29.42 -13.80 -11.96
N GLU A 464 -30.00 -13.16 -13.00
CA GLU A 464 -29.94 -11.70 -13.12
C GLU A 464 -30.72 -11.00 -12.00
N PHE A 465 -31.94 -11.50 -11.67
CA PHE A 465 -32.75 -10.95 -10.57
C PHE A 465 -32.06 -11.01 -9.21
N GLN A 466 -31.35 -12.12 -8.97
CA GLN A 466 -30.57 -12.29 -7.72
C GLN A 466 -29.42 -11.32 -7.64
N LEU A 467 -28.55 -11.24 -8.66
CA LEU A 467 -27.32 -10.47 -8.62
C LEU A 467 -27.51 -8.98 -8.88
N GLU A 468 -28.54 -8.54 -9.59
CA GLU A 468 -28.90 -7.13 -9.72
C GLU A 468 -29.08 -6.45 -8.35
N LYS A 469 -29.67 -7.15 -7.40
CA LYS A 469 -29.88 -6.64 -6.04
C LYS A 469 -28.62 -6.57 -5.21
N LEU A 470 -27.66 -7.43 -5.51
CA LEU A 470 -26.47 -7.65 -4.67
C LEU A 470 -25.24 -6.92 -5.21
N TYR A 471 -24.94 -7.04 -6.49
CA TYR A 471 -23.69 -6.57 -7.09
C TYR A 471 -23.75 -5.09 -7.49
N THR A 472 -22.59 -4.44 -7.45
CA THR A 472 -22.41 -3.10 -8.01
C THR A 472 -22.68 -3.11 -9.52
N ASN A 473 -23.04 -1.95 -10.08
CA ASN A 473 -23.46 -1.84 -11.48
C ASN A 473 -22.44 -2.41 -12.46
N ASP A 474 -21.17 -2.08 -12.28
CA ASP A 474 -20.12 -2.45 -13.24
C ASP A 474 -19.80 -3.94 -13.17
N ILE A 475 -19.84 -4.53 -11.99
CA ILE A 475 -19.70 -5.99 -11.85
C ILE A 475 -20.94 -6.69 -12.39
N PHE A 476 -22.14 -6.15 -12.13
CA PHE A 476 -23.38 -6.72 -12.67
C PHE A 476 -23.41 -6.69 -14.20
N LYS A 477 -23.01 -5.59 -14.85
CA LYS A 477 -22.88 -5.53 -16.32
C LYS A 477 -21.90 -6.57 -16.87
N LYS A 478 -20.78 -6.81 -16.18
CA LYS A 478 -19.82 -7.87 -16.56
C LYS A 478 -20.46 -9.27 -16.42
N PHE A 479 -21.18 -9.51 -15.35
CA PHE A 479 -21.93 -10.75 -15.14
C PHE A 479 -23.04 -10.91 -16.18
N GLN A 480 -23.78 -9.85 -16.51
CA GLN A 480 -24.86 -9.87 -17.51
C GLN A 480 -24.33 -10.32 -18.90
N ARG A 481 -23.10 -9.95 -19.26
CA ARG A 481 -22.45 -10.46 -20.49
C ARG A 481 -22.23 -11.99 -20.45
N GLU A 482 -21.95 -12.54 -19.27
CA GLU A 482 -21.87 -14.01 -19.12
C GLU A 482 -23.23 -14.68 -19.24
N VAL A 483 -24.29 -14.07 -18.69
CA VAL A 483 -25.66 -14.54 -18.89
C VAL A 483 -26.07 -14.47 -20.37
N GLU A 484 -25.69 -13.40 -21.07
CA GLU A 484 -25.88 -13.28 -22.52
C GLU A 484 -25.14 -14.37 -23.29
N GLY A 485 -23.90 -14.65 -22.83
CA GLY A 485 -23.06 -15.68 -23.42
C GLY A 485 -23.63 -17.12 -23.30
N ILE A 486 -24.62 -17.37 -22.43
CA ILE A 486 -25.27 -18.68 -22.36
C ILE A 486 -25.83 -19.09 -23.73
N TYR A 487 -26.31 -18.14 -24.53
CA TYR A 487 -26.84 -18.41 -25.88
C TYR A 487 -25.76 -18.83 -26.88
N SER A 488 -24.47 -18.57 -26.61
CA SER A 488 -23.36 -19.09 -27.43
C SER A 488 -23.01 -20.54 -27.10
N CYS A 489 -23.46 -21.03 -25.93
CA CYS A 489 -23.31 -22.41 -25.48
C CYS A 489 -24.44 -23.28 -26.09
N PHE A 490 -24.19 -23.81 -27.29
CA PHE A 490 -25.22 -24.46 -28.09
C PHE A 490 -25.44 -25.96 -27.81
N SER A 491 -24.54 -26.59 -27.05
CA SER A 491 -24.64 -28.01 -26.71
C SER A 491 -24.04 -28.26 -25.34
N THR A 492 -24.79 -28.91 -24.47
CA THR A 492 -24.32 -29.35 -23.16
C THR A 492 -24.65 -30.84 -23.00
N ARG A 493 -23.61 -31.64 -22.82
CA ARG A 493 -23.76 -33.11 -22.74
C ARG A 493 -23.03 -33.60 -21.48
N GLN A 494 -23.69 -34.45 -20.71
CA GLN A 494 -23.03 -35.20 -19.65
C GLN A 494 -22.05 -36.21 -20.26
N ILE A 495 -20.81 -36.19 -19.81
CA ILE A 495 -19.74 -37.09 -20.29
C ILE A 495 -19.33 -38.13 -19.25
N HIS A 496 -19.44 -37.78 -17.96
CA HIS A 496 -19.09 -38.66 -16.87
C HIS A 496 -19.94 -38.39 -15.63
N ALA A 497 -20.18 -39.44 -14.85
CA ALA A 497 -20.79 -39.31 -13.52
C ALA A 497 -20.08 -40.27 -12.57
N ASP A 498 -19.54 -39.72 -11.49
CA ASP A 498 -18.88 -40.47 -10.43
C ASP A 498 -19.52 -40.05 -9.08
N GLY A 499 -20.46 -40.92 -8.65
CA GLY A 499 -21.23 -40.64 -7.44
C GLY A 499 -22.00 -39.31 -7.53
N ARG A 500 -21.61 -38.35 -6.70
CA ARG A 500 -22.24 -37.01 -6.63
C ARG A 500 -21.72 -36.02 -7.66
N ILE A 501 -20.56 -36.31 -8.27
CA ILE A 501 -19.91 -35.41 -9.22
C ILE A 501 -20.33 -35.80 -10.65
N VAL A 502 -20.93 -34.86 -11.36
CA VAL A 502 -21.33 -35.00 -12.76
C VAL A 502 -20.49 -34.04 -13.61
N THR A 503 -19.82 -34.58 -14.62
CA THR A 503 -19.02 -33.78 -15.55
C THR A 503 -19.79 -33.59 -16.87
N TYR A 504 -19.88 -32.34 -17.29
CA TYR A 504 -20.50 -31.90 -18.52
C TYR A 504 -19.48 -31.37 -19.52
N MET A 505 -19.70 -31.63 -20.80
CA MET A 505 -19.04 -30.96 -21.90
C MET A 505 -19.96 -29.90 -22.47
N VAL A 506 -19.56 -28.64 -22.33
CA VAL A 506 -20.28 -27.49 -22.87
C VAL A 506 -19.56 -27.00 -24.13
N LYS A 507 -20.29 -26.98 -25.28
CA LYS A 507 -19.75 -26.48 -26.54
C LYS A 507 -20.19 -25.05 -26.77
N GLU A 508 -19.19 -24.17 -27.02
CA GLU A 508 -19.41 -22.75 -27.28
C GLU A 508 -18.93 -22.35 -28.67
N HIS A 509 -19.72 -21.50 -29.34
CA HIS A 509 -19.24 -20.77 -30.52
C HIS A 509 -18.49 -19.52 -30.08
N VAL A 510 -17.16 -19.51 -30.26
CA VAL A 510 -16.27 -18.39 -29.95
C VAL A 510 -15.90 -17.65 -31.22
N GLU A 511 -16.03 -16.33 -31.24
CA GLU A 511 -15.56 -15.50 -32.34
C GLU A 511 -14.06 -15.22 -32.17
N VAL A 512 -13.23 -15.66 -33.12
CA VAL A 512 -11.77 -15.59 -33.03
C VAL A 512 -11.21 -14.41 -33.82
N GLU A 513 -11.80 -14.11 -34.97
CA GLU A 513 -11.49 -12.97 -35.86
C GLU A 513 -12.78 -12.47 -36.49
N GLU A 514 -12.80 -11.28 -37.09
CA GLU A 514 -13.96 -10.77 -37.80
C GLU A 514 -14.55 -11.82 -38.74
N ASN A 515 -15.74 -12.32 -38.41
CA ASN A 515 -16.51 -13.36 -39.13
C ASN A 515 -16.01 -14.81 -39.06
N ARG A 516 -14.99 -15.13 -38.25
CA ARG A 516 -14.57 -16.53 -38.05
C ARG A 516 -15.01 -17.03 -36.69
N ARG A 517 -15.91 -18.01 -36.68
CA ARG A 517 -16.35 -18.71 -35.46
C ARG A 517 -15.68 -20.07 -35.36
N GLU A 518 -15.14 -20.33 -34.17
CA GLU A 518 -14.61 -21.65 -33.79
C GLU A 518 -15.51 -22.26 -32.71
N THR A 519 -15.65 -23.59 -32.77
CA THR A 519 -16.30 -24.32 -31.69
C THR A 519 -15.25 -24.72 -30.67
N ARG A 520 -15.53 -24.44 -29.38
CA ARG A 520 -14.69 -24.86 -28.26
C ARG A 520 -15.46 -25.68 -27.26
N ASP A 521 -14.75 -26.61 -26.68
CA ASP A 521 -15.25 -27.55 -25.72
C ASP A 521 -14.76 -27.15 -24.32
N TYR A 522 -15.72 -26.95 -23.40
CA TYR A 522 -15.43 -26.59 -22.00
C TYR A 522 -15.97 -27.68 -21.08
N GLU A 523 -15.07 -28.24 -20.28
CA GLU A 523 -15.43 -29.19 -19.23
C GLU A 523 -15.91 -28.46 -17.99
N VAL A 524 -17.07 -28.86 -17.46
CA VAL A 524 -17.69 -28.32 -16.26
C VAL A 524 -18.06 -29.45 -15.33
N SER A 525 -17.48 -29.49 -14.14
CA SER A 525 -17.84 -30.43 -13.08
C SER A 525 -18.87 -29.80 -12.16
N PHE A 526 -19.89 -30.55 -11.79
CA PHE A 526 -20.96 -30.15 -10.89
C PHE A 526 -21.15 -31.19 -9.80
N ASP A 527 -20.99 -30.77 -8.53
CA ASP A 527 -21.31 -31.59 -7.37
C ASP A 527 -22.77 -31.36 -6.97
N THR A 528 -23.62 -32.38 -7.12
CA THR A 528 -25.06 -32.30 -6.89
C THR A 528 -25.42 -32.21 -5.40
N SER A 529 -24.55 -32.60 -4.49
CA SER A 529 -24.77 -32.54 -3.04
C SER A 529 -24.39 -31.22 -2.42
N GLU A 530 -23.22 -30.67 -2.80
CA GLU A 530 -22.68 -29.39 -2.27
C GLU A 530 -23.08 -28.20 -3.16
N MET A 531 -23.73 -28.47 -4.31
CA MET A 531 -24.07 -27.46 -5.32
C MET A 531 -22.81 -26.67 -5.78
N GLU A 532 -21.70 -27.37 -5.91
CA GLU A 532 -20.43 -26.79 -6.39
C GLU A 532 -20.28 -26.99 -7.89
N VAL A 533 -19.92 -25.90 -8.58
CA VAL A 533 -19.66 -25.92 -10.02
C VAL A 533 -18.26 -25.42 -10.32
N PHE A 534 -17.49 -26.20 -11.03
CA PHE A 534 -16.16 -25.83 -11.49
C PHE A 534 -16.08 -25.90 -13.02
N CYS A 535 -15.64 -24.82 -13.65
CA CYS A 535 -15.42 -24.77 -15.09
C CYS A 535 -13.93 -24.67 -15.42
N VAL A 536 -13.48 -25.46 -16.40
CA VAL A 536 -12.09 -25.45 -16.87
C VAL A 536 -11.61 -24.06 -17.34
N CYS A 537 -12.50 -23.12 -17.69
CA CYS A 537 -12.12 -21.76 -18.09
C CYS A 537 -11.57 -20.91 -16.93
N GLY A 538 -11.86 -21.24 -15.66
CA GLY A 538 -11.35 -20.56 -14.47
C GLY A 538 -11.85 -19.12 -14.25
N LEU A 539 -12.90 -18.67 -14.97
CA LEU A 539 -13.34 -17.27 -14.93
C LEU A 539 -13.69 -16.81 -13.51
N PHE A 540 -14.33 -17.68 -12.72
CA PHE A 540 -14.70 -17.36 -11.33
C PHE A 540 -13.47 -16.99 -10.50
N ASN A 541 -12.39 -17.75 -10.60
CA ASN A 541 -11.17 -17.47 -9.86
C ASN A 541 -10.47 -16.19 -10.36
N PHE A 542 -10.52 -15.93 -11.67
CA PHE A 542 -9.94 -14.71 -12.23
C PHE A 542 -10.77 -13.45 -11.91
N LYS A 543 -12.10 -13.53 -11.95
CA LYS A 543 -12.97 -12.35 -11.91
C LYS A 543 -13.98 -12.34 -10.74
N GLY A 544 -14.21 -13.47 -10.09
CA GLY A 544 -15.09 -13.58 -8.94
C GLY A 544 -16.59 -13.62 -9.26
N TYR A 545 -16.96 -13.99 -10.47
CA TYR A 545 -18.34 -14.33 -10.87
C TYR A 545 -18.35 -15.49 -11.87
N LEU A 546 -19.43 -16.24 -11.91
CA LEU A 546 -19.54 -17.45 -12.74
C LEU A 546 -19.55 -17.14 -14.23
N CYS A 547 -18.89 -18.01 -15.00
CA CYS A 547 -18.88 -17.97 -16.46
C CYS A 547 -20.14 -18.56 -17.06
N ARG A 548 -20.40 -18.25 -18.32
CA ARG A 548 -21.52 -18.77 -19.12
C ARG A 548 -21.61 -20.28 -19.12
N HIS A 549 -20.49 -21.00 -19.13
CA HIS A 549 -20.47 -22.47 -19.12
C HIS A 549 -20.99 -23.03 -17.81
N ALA A 550 -20.52 -22.49 -16.67
CA ALA A 550 -21.02 -22.86 -15.34
C ALA A 550 -22.50 -22.52 -15.19
N LEU A 551 -22.92 -21.31 -15.64
CA LEU A 551 -24.33 -20.89 -15.63
C LEU A 551 -25.22 -21.80 -16.49
N THR A 552 -24.73 -22.25 -17.64
CA THR A 552 -25.44 -23.21 -18.52
C THR A 552 -25.69 -24.53 -17.80
N VAL A 553 -24.68 -25.06 -17.09
CA VAL A 553 -24.81 -26.31 -16.33
C VAL A 553 -25.74 -26.14 -15.13
N LEU A 554 -25.68 -25.04 -14.39
CA LEU A 554 -26.61 -24.76 -13.30
C LEU A 554 -28.03 -24.67 -13.79
N ASN A 555 -28.27 -23.95 -14.89
CA ASN A 555 -29.60 -23.82 -15.50
C ASN A 555 -30.14 -25.19 -16.00
N GLN A 556 -29.29 -26.03 -16.59
CA GLN A 556 -29.67 -27.37 -17.04
C GLN A 556 -30.06 -28.31 -15.88
N ASN A 557 -29.46 -28.11 -14.71
CA ASN A 557 -29.79 -28.85 -13.48
C ASN A 557 -30.92 -28.21 -12.68
N GLY A 558 -31.67 -27.27 -13.28
CA GLY A 558 -32.86 -26.68 -12.67
C GLY A 558 -32.57 -25.69 -11.53
N MET A 559 -31.34 -25.18 -11.44
CA MET A 559 -31.01 -24.18 -10.44
C MET A 559 -31.56 -22.81 -10.84
N GLU A 560 -32.33 -22.21 -9.96
CA GLU A 560 -32.89 -20.86 -10.14
C GLU A 560 -32.02 -19.77 -9.55
N GLU A 561 -31.19 -20.12 -8.58
CA GLU A 561 -30.27 -19.17 -7.89
C GLU A 561 -28.82 -19.62 -7.97
N ILE A 562 -27.93 -18.65 -8.00
CA ILE A 562 -26.48 -18.88 -7.87
C ILE A 562 -26.18 -19.28 -6.42
N PRO A 563 -25.49 -20.40 -6.20
CA PRO A 563 -25.12 -20.82 -4.85
C PRO A 563 -24.32 -19.75 -4.11
N PRO A 564 -24.57 -19.55 -2.79
CA PRO A 564 -23.99 -18.44 -2.02
C PRO A 564 -22.45 -18.36 -2.04
N GLN A 565 -21.76 -19.49 -2.16
CA GLN A 565 -20.30 -19.56 -2.25
C GLN A 565 -19.72 -18.86 -3.49
N TYR A 566 -20.53 -18.64 -4.54
CA TYR A 566 -20.13 -17.92 -5.76
C TYR A 566 -20.55 -16.45 -5.75
N ILE A 567 -21.14 -15.96 -4.66
CA ILE A 567 -21.51 -14.55 -4.47
C ILE A 567 -20.50 -13.89 -3.54
N LEU A 568 -19.42 -13.39 -4.12
CA LEU A 568 -18.34 -12.79 -3.34
C LEU A 568 -18.78 -11.48 -2.69
N SER A 569 -18.52 -11.35 -1.39
CA SER A 569 -18.83 -10.14 -0.61
C SER A 569 -18.17 -8.89 -1.21
N ARG A 570 -16.96 -9.02 -1.72
CA ARG A 570 -16.21 -7.89 -2.31
C ARG A 570 -16.90 -7.19 -3.48
N TRP A 571 -17.82 -7.85 -4.19
CA TRP A 571 -18.55 -7.30 -5.34
C TRP A 571 -19.92 -6.70 -5.00
N ARG A 572 -20.32 -6.82 -3.74
CA ARG A 572 -21.65 -6.40 -3.29
C ARG A 572 -21.71 -4.89 -3.09
N LYS A 573 -22.91 -4.32 -3.33
CA LYS A 573 -23.21 -2.89 -3.07
C LYS A 573 -23.04 -2.50 -1.61
N ASP A 574 -23.16 -3.45 -0.68
CA ASP A 574 -23.09 -3.26 0.77
C ASP A 574 -21.76 -3.73 1.39
N THR A 575 -20.74 -4.01 0.57
CA THR A 575 -19.44 -4.55 1.03
C THR A 575 -18.85 -3.75 2.19
N LYS A 576 -18.81 -2.42 2.08
CA LYS A 576 -18.25 -1.57 3.13
C LYS A 576 -19.07 -1.67 4.42
N ARG A 577 -20.39 -1.82 4.33
CA ARG A 577 -21.29 -2.00 5.47
C ARG A 577 -21.16 -3.39 6.10
N THR A 578 -21.11 -4.43 5.30
CA THR A 578 -20.98 -5.82 5.77
C THR A 578 -19.66 -6.03 6.49
N TYR A 579 -18.57 -5.52 5.94
CA TYR A 579 -17.25 -5.59 6.58
C TYR A 579 -17.25 -4.96 7.97
N VAL A 580 -17.98 -3.85 8.16
CA VAL A 580 -18.13 -3.22 9.47
C VAL A 580 -18.87 -4.12 10.45
N LEU A 581 -19.89 -4.84 9.99
CA LEU A 581 -20.67 -5.76 10.83
C LEU A 581 -19.88 -7.02 11.19
N ASP A 582 -19.18 -7.61 10.22
CA ASP A 582 -18.44 -8.87 10.39
C ASP A 582 -17.17 -8.72 11.25
N HIS A 583 -16.50 -7.56 11.14
CA HIS A 583 -15.30 -7.24 11.92
C HIS A 583 -15.62 -6.30 13.10
N GLY A 584 -16.85 -6.41 13.60
CA GLY A 584 -17.35 -5.61 14.73
C GLY A 584 -16.39 -5.58 15.92
N CYS A 585 -16.63 -4.66 16.84
CA CYS A 585 -15.84 -4.16 17.97
C CYS A 585 -14.90 -5.12 18.76
N SER A 586 -14.78 -6.37 18.39
CA SER A 586 -13.85 -7.32 18.99
C SER A 586 -12.44 -7.15 18.42
N GLY A 587 -11.61 -6.39 19.15
CA GLY A 587 -10.20 -6.20 18.80
C GLY A 587 -9.80 -4.77 18.43
N ILE A 588 -10.66 -3.77 18.67
CA ILE A 588 -10.28 -2.37 18.51
C ILE A 588 -9.41 -1.98 19.69
N ASP A 589 -8.14 -1.77 19.44
CA ASP A 589 -7.28 -1.10 20.40
C ASP A 589 -7.58 0.39 20.37
N ILE A 590 -8.34 0.85 21.39
CA ILE A 590 -8.73 2.25 21.55
C ILE A 590 -7.50 3.16 21.73
N ASN A 591 -6.37 2.61 22.19
CA ASN A 591 -5.13 3.36 22.35
C ASN A 591 -4.41 3.59 21.01
N ASN A 592 -4.73 2.77 19.98
CA ASN A 592 -4.14 2.93 18.65
C ASN A 592 -4.92 3.98 17.82
N PRO A 593 -4.32 5.12 17.47
CA PRO A 593 -4.97 6.18 16.70
C PRO A 593 -5.52 5.70 15.35
N VAL A 594 -4.85 4.73 14.72
CA VAL A 594 -5.27 4.15 13.44
C VAL A 594 -6.54 3.34 13.60
N HIS A 595 -6.64 2.53 14.67
CA HIS A 595 -7.85 1.76 14.96
C HIS A 595 -9.02 2.69 15.32
N ARG A 596 -8.78 3.77 16.09
CA ARG A 596 -9.80 4.79 16.38
C ARG A 596 -10.33 5.45 15.11
N TYR A 597 -9.41 5.88 14.22
CA TYR A 597 -9.81 6.50 12.95
C TYR A 597 -10.63 5.54 12.10
N ASP A 598 -10.14 4.33 11.89
CA ASP A 598 -10.79 3.32 11.06
C ASP A 598 -12.19 2.98 11.60
N HIS A 599 -12.33 2.85 12.91
CA HIS A 599 -13.62 2.62 13.59
C HIS A 599 -14.57 3.80 13.40
N LEU A 600 -14.12 5.03 13.70
CA LEU A 600 -14.95 6.24 13.53
C LEU A 600 -15.35 6.44 12.07
N TYR A 601 -14.42 6.25 11.14
CA TYR A 601 -14.72 6.37 9.71
C TYR A 601 -15.83 5.39 9.30
N ARG A 602 -15.78 4.14 9.74
CA ARG A 602 -16.81 3.12 9.48
C ARG A 602 -18.16 3.53 10.05
N CYS A 603 -18.20 4.03 11.27
CA CYS A 603 -19.44 4.52 11.89
C CYS A 603 -20.05 5.68 11.08
N VAL A 604 -19.24 6.65 10.65
CA VAL A 604 -19.72 7.78 9.85
C VAL A 604 -20.24 7.30 8.49
N VAL A 605 -19.57 6.36 7.84
CA VAL A 605 -20.04 5.76 6.58
C VAL A 605 -21.42 5.12 6.76
N GLN A 606 -21.68 4.43 7.88
CA GLN A 606 -23.00 3.86 8.16
C GLN A 606 -24.08 4.96 8.30
N VAL A 607 -23.76 6.03 9.00
CA VAL A 607 -24.70 7.18 9.14
C VAL A 607 -25.01 7.78 7.77
N VAL A 608 -23.99 7.99 6.92
CA VAL A 608 -24.17 8.50 5.56
C VAL A 608 -25.06 7.56 4.73
N GLU A 609 -24.86 6.24 4.84
CA GLU A 609 -25.63 5.24 4.13
C GLU A 609 -27.12 5.21 4.53
N GLU A 610 -27.42 5.40 5.81
CA GLU A 610 -28.82 5.49 6.28
C GLU A 610 -29.43 6.85 5.97
N ALA A 611 -28.69 7.92 6.14
CA ALA A 611 -29.15 9.29 5.95
C ALA A 611 -29.62 9.57 4.50
N ARG A 612 -28.90 9.05 3.51
CA ARG A 612 -29.22 9.30 2.09
C ARG A 612 -30.50 8.63 1.60
N LYS A 613 -31.13 7.73 2.37
CA LYS A 613 -32.34 7.00 1.95
C LYS A 613 -33.58 7.89 1.86
N SER A 614 -33.62 9.01 2.60
CA SER A 614 -34.70 9.99 2.52
C SER A 614 -34.21 11.38 2.95
N GLN A 615 -34.93 12.42 2.48
CA GLN A 615 -34.62 13.82 2.82
C GLN A 615 -34.71 14.10 4.32
N ASP A 616 -35.65 13.45 5.01
CA ASP A 616 -35.83 13.64 6.45
C ASP A 616 -34.66 13.00 7.24
N ARG A 617 -34.30 11.76 6.89
CA ARG A 617 -33.10 11.11 7.48
C ARG A 617 -31.80 11.88 7.22
N TYR A 618 -31.71 12.52 6.05
CA TYR A 618 -30.56 13.37 5.75
C TYR A 618 -30.48 14.59 6.68
N LYS A 619 -31.62 15.27 6.90
CA LYS A 619 -31.67 16.42 7.82
C LYS A 619 -31.31 16.02 9.25
N ASP A 620 -31.93 14.92 9.73
CA ASP A 620 -31.66 14.40 11.07
C ASP A 620 -30.18 14.00 11.25
N ALA A 621 -29.58 13.38 10.25
CA ALA A 621 -28.17 12.97 10.28
C ALA A 621 -27.23 14.16 10.28
N ILE A 622 -27.47 15.20 9.46
CA ILE A 622 -26.68 16.43 9.47
C ILE A 622 -26.75 17.10 10.83
N GLN A 623 -27.94 17.25 11.38
CA GLN A 623 -28.09 17.84 12.72
C GLN A 623 -27.35 17.03 13.79
N ALA A 624 -27.44 15.71 13.77
CA ALA A 624 -26.74 14.84 14.72
C ALA A 624 -25.21 14.93 14.56
N LEU A 625 -24.70 15.00 13.32
CA LEU A 625 -23.27 15.17 13.06
C LEU A 625 -22.76 16.53 13.57
N ASP A 626 -23.52 17.62 13.36
CA ASP A 626 -23.17 18.94 13.89
C ASP A 626 -23.15 18.94 15.41
N GLU A 627 -24.14 18.31 16.09
CA GLU A 627 -24.17 18.15 17.53
C GLU A 627 -22.95 17.33 18.06
N ILE A 628 -22.55 16.25 17.34
CA ILE A 628 -21.39 15.44 17.69
C ILE A 628 -20.11 16.27 17.53
N LEU A 629 -19.95 17.00 16.41
CA LEU A 629 -18.81 17.87 16.17
C LEU A 629 -18.66 18.92 17.26
N ASN A 630 -19.77 19.60 17.63
CA ASN A 630 -19.78 20.59 18.70
C ASN A 630 -19.39 19.96 20.04
N LYS A 631 -19.89 18.78 20.37
CA LYS A 631 -19.52 18.06 21.60
C LYS A 631 -18.04 17.66 21.61
N VAL A 632 -17.50 17.16 20.50
CA VAL A 632 -16.09 16.77 20.39
C VAL A 632 -15.17 17.97 20.52
N HIS A 633 -15.54 19.13 19.94
CA HIS A 633 -14.79 20.37 20.10
C HIS A 633 -14.84 20.97 21.54
N LEU A 634 -15.88 20.65 22.29
CA LEU A 634 -16.02 21.08 23.70
C LEU A 634 -15.33 20.16 24.71
N ILE A 635 -14.91 18.96 24.28
CA ILE A 635 -14.06 18.10 25.10
C ILE A 635 -12.66 18.74 25.10
N GLU A 636 -12.41 19.60 26.09
CA GLU A 636 -11.04 19.91 26.45
C GLU A 636 -10.38 18.58 26.80
N ASP A 637 -9.21 18.29 26.18
CA ASP A 637 -8.41 17.12 26.52
C ASP A 637 -8.10 17.15 28.02
N HIS A 638 -8.97 16.54 28.83
CA HIS A 638 -8.62 16.22 30.19
C HIS A 638 -7.59 15.08 30.11
N PRO A 639 -6.35 15.32 30.53
CA PRO A 639 -5.36 14.25 30.54
C PRO A 639 -5.82 13.16 31.51
N VAL A 640 -6.04 11.96 30.99
CA VAL A 640 -6.17 10.73 31.79
C VAL A 640 -4.80 10.26 32.21
#